data_6d6090a62724fa9378fd182f52015e6f
#
_entry.id   6d6090a62724fa9378fd182f52015e6f
#
_cell.length_a   1.000
_cell.length_b   1.000
_cell.length_c   1.000
_cell.angle_alpha   90.00
_cell.angle_beta   90.00
_cell.angle_gamma   90.00
#
_symmetry.space_group_name_H-M   'P 1'
#
loop_
_entity.id
_entity.type
_entity.pdbx_description
1 polymer ?
#
loop_
_entity_poly.entity_id
_entity_poly.type
_entity_poly.pdbx_seq_one_letter_code
_entity_poly.pdbx_strand_id
1 'polypeptide(L)'
;MLAALASMPVARAAEPAVPVGPPVVVTTTRFPETAGATPPGVTVISAEDIRSSAAKTVPDLLAQQAGINVRDLFGNNATSTTVDMRGFGSTGSQNTLILVDGRRVSDIDLSGVQWSTVPLAAIDRIEIVRGSGAVLYGDGASAGVINIITRSPSARTSSVTLEGRYGAYDTREVQLRGNYTGAQAGFSVHAVDLVSGGYRDNNRNRQNNLMADLYWLPGLGELTLKLASDRQVVRLPGARQIQPSANVNQFVTDKRGAQTPLDYATRDGDRAILDWRVTTGFGEVNLSGGWRGKEQTSYFDFGGFPNYRITDLNVLSLTPRVKVTTPLAGHANTLVAGVDWYRWDYRLLTSNAPGNITRPINTVEASQQNTALYLQDTFQISDRFSMTAGARHERLSIDATDRFNAAAPGGAFGSGAPAGSQKEAGRAYEFGVRYQLAAQTSLSAKTGSSFRFANVDEIYESSPTFTNQFQFLRPQKVRTHEVGFETRGAAGKVRASLFTMEVRDEIHLDAFSTGIGNTNLPPSRRRGFELDGQWLVAKSVTLGAAYSYIDAKFLEGMLPGSAFSQLNVQLAGRSVPLVPRSKLSVNAAWAINANARLSAVANHVGAQFMDNDEGNTLGVKIPAYTVVDLKLLYRNGPWTIGGAVNNLFGKSYYNYAVRSQFVADRYNVYPLPERNATINVGYAFR
;
A
#
# COMPACT_ATOMS: atom_id res chain seq x y z
N MET A 1 -7.28 -39.32 15.99
CA MET A 1 -8.64 -38.76 15.99
C MET A 1 -8.86 -37.91 14.75
N LEU A 2 -8.60 -38.47 13.55
CA LEU A 2 -8.61 -37.77 12.23
C LEU A 2 -9.18 -38.66 11.10
N ALA A 3 -10.09 -39.61 11.44
CA ALA A 3 -10.60 -40.61 10.49
C ALA A 3 -12.14 -40.77 10.54
N ALA A 4 -12.91 -39.72 10.85
CA ALA A 4 -14.38 -39.84 11.00
C ALA A 4 -15.18 -38.75 10.29
N LEU A 5 -14.69 -38.20 9.13
CA LEU A 5 -15.44 -37.20 8.34
C LEU A 5 -15.68 -37.58 6.88
N ALA A 6 -15.65 -38.86 6.54
CA ALA A 6 -15.77 -39.35 5.17
C ALA A 6 -17.01 -40.24 4.93
N SER A 7 -18.20 -39.93 5.42
CA SER A 7 -19.42 -40.58 4.93
C SER A 7 -20.67 -39.81 5.32
N MET A 8 -21.05 -38.79 4.54
CA MET A 8 -22.43 -38.30 4.51
C MET A 8 -22.99 -38.46 3.09
N PRO A 9 -24.20 -39.02 2.91
CA PRO A 9 -24.79 -39.19 1.58
C PRO A 9 -25.23 -37.85 1.01
N VAL A 10 -24.80 -37.55 -0.22
CA VAL A 10 -25.20 -36.37 -0.99
C VAL A 10 -26.64 -36.53 -1.46
N ALA A 11 -27.59 -35.86 -0.83
CA ALA A 11 -28.91 -35.66 -1.40
C ALA A 11 -28.80 -34.64 -2.55
N ARG A 12 -29.06 -35.07 -3.75
CA ARG A 12 -29.10 -34.28 -4.97
C ARG A 12 -30.37 -33.43 -4.99
N ALA A 13 -30.33 -32.21 -4.45
CA ALA A 13 -31.35 -31.19 -4.65
C ALA A 13 -30.98 -30.31 -5.84
N ALA A 14 -31.95 -29.98 -6.70
CA ALA A 14 -31.80 -29.13 -7.88
C ALA A 14 -31.10 -27.82 -7.53
N GLU A 15 -30.05 -27.49 -8.27
CA GLU A 15 -29.28 -26.24 -8.13
C GLU A 15 -30.18 -25.02 -8.34
N PRO A 16 -30.28 -24.09 -7.38
CA PRO A 16 -30.68 -22.74 -7.70
C PRO A 16 -29.47 -22.10 -8.40
N ALA A 17 -29.66 -21.63 -9.63
CA ALA A 17 -28.67 -20.85 -10.34
C ALA A 17 -28.19 -19.67 -9.48
N VAL A 18 -26.98 -19.77 -8.92
CA VAL A 18 -26.27 -18.63 -8.33
C VAL A 18 -26.07 -17.64 -9.47
N PRO A 19 -26.45 -16.36 -9.33
CA PRO A 19 -26.13 -15.38 -10.34
C PRO A 19 -24.60 -15.35 -10.46
N VAL A 20 -24.07 -15.90 -11.53
CA VAL A 20 -22.67 -15.79 -11.89
C VAL A 20 -22.49 -14.31 -12.23
N GLY A 21 -21.92 -13.54 -11.30
CA GLY A 21 -21.51 -12.17 -11.60
C GLY A 21 -20.57 -12.16 -12.81
N PRO A 22 -20.41 -11.02 -13.51
CA PRO A 22 -19.50 -10.94 -14.64
C PRO A 22 -18.13 -11.50 -14.27
N PRO A 23 -17.45 -12.20 -15.17
CA PRO A 23 -16.16 -12.83 -14.87
C PRO A 23 -15.20 -11.77 -14.32
N VAL A 24 -14.60 -12.05 -13.18
CA VAL A 24 -13.61 -11.16 -12.57
C VAL A 24 -12.39 -11.13 -13.48
N VAL A 25 -12.09 -9.97 -14.04
CA VAL A 25 -10.90 -9.75 -14.84
C VAL A 25 -9.79 -9.32 -13.89
N VAL A 26 -8.59 -9.89 -13.99
CA VAL A 26 -7.39 -9.51 -13.24
C VAL A 26 -6.31 -9.00 -14.17
N THR A 27 -5.48 -8.08 -13.70
CA THR A 27 -4.42 -7.44 -14.49
C THR A 27 -3.02 -7.72 -13.92
N THR A 28 -2.91 -8.76 -13.11
CA THR A 28 -1.66 -9.13 -12.41
C THR A 28 -0.52 -9.53 -13.34
N THR A 29 -0.84 -9.91 -14.59
CA THR A 29 0.13 -10.14 -15.68
C THR A 29 0.37 -8.90 -16.53
N ARG A 30 -0.11 -7.72 -16.10
CA ARG A 30 -0.15 -6.45 -16.85
C ARG A 30 -1.10 -6.44 -18.06
N PHE A 31 -1.82 -7.52 -18.30
CA PHE A 31 -2.90 -7.61 -19.28
C PHE A 31 -4.18 -8.12 -18.60
N PRO A 32 -5.36 -7.72 -19.09
CA PRO A 32 -6.61 -8.25 -18.57
C PRO A 32 -6.72 -9.76 -18.82
N GLU A 33 -6.97 -10.53 -17.77
CA GLU A 33 -7.19 -11.97 -17.82
C GLU A 33 -8.44 -12.37 -17.06
N THR A 34 -9.12 -13.42 -17.52
CA THR A 34 -10.28 -13.95 -16.78
C THR A 34 -9.82 -14.65 -15.50
N ALA A 35 -10.65 -14.63 -14.47
CA ALA A 35 -10.31 -15.18 -13.15
C ALA A 35 -9.90 -16.66 -13.14
N GLY A 36 -10.25 -17.44 -14.18
CA GLY A 36 -9.80 -18.83 -14.37
C GLY A 36 -8.31 -18.96 -14.69
N ALA A 37 -7.71 -17.95 -15.31
CA ALA A 37 -6.28 -17.87 -15.67
C ALA A 37 -5.43 -17.14 -14.62
N THR A 38 -6.01 -16.76 -13.46
CA THR A 38 -5.31 -15.99 -12.44
C THR A 38 -4.07 -16.74 -11.92
N PRO A 39 -2.89 -16.11 -11.91
CA PRO A 39 -1.70 -16.69 -11.32
C PRO A 39 -1.92 -17.08 -9.86
N PRO A 40 -1.22 -18.10 -9.33
CA PRO A 40 -1.28 -18.45 -7.92
C PRO A 40 -0.86 -17.29 -7.01
N GLY A 41 -1.46 -17.19 -5.83
CA GLY A 41 -1.08 -16.18 -4.83
C GLY A 41 -1.72 -14.81 -5.03
N VAL A 42 -2.67 -14.66 -5.96
CA VAL A 42 -3.42 -13.41 -6.17
C VAL A 42 -4.71 -13.41 -5.34
N THR A 43 -4.92 -12.33 -4.59
CA THR A 43 -6.19 -12.06 -3.91
C THR A 43 -6.88 -10.88 -4.59
N VAL A 44 -8.19 -11.01 -4.85
CA VAL A 44 -9.02 -9.93 -5.40
C VAL A 44 -10.06 -9.54 -4.37
N ILE A 45 -10.10 -8.23 -4.03
CA ILE A 45 -11.16 -7.59 -3.24
C ILE A 45 -12.08 -6.91 -4.24
N SER A 46 -13.30 -7.39 -4.38
CA SER A 46 -14.26 -6.90 -5.37
C SER A 46 -14.94 -5.60 -4.92
N ALA A 47 -15.59 -4.91 -5.87
CA ALA A 47 -16.42 -3.75 -5.56
C ALA A 47 -17.53 -4.06 -4.55
N GLU A 48 -18.05 -5.30 -4.50
CA GLU A 48 -19.07 -5.70 -3.52
C GLU A 48 -18.46 -5.90 -2.13
N ASP A 49 -17.25 -6.50 -2.04
CA ASP A 49 -16.50 -6.61 -0.77
C ASP A 49 -16.21 -5.21 -0.21
N ILE A 50 -15.78 -4.27 -1.06
CA ILE A 50 -15.52 -2.88 -0.68
C ILE A 50 -16.79 -2.20 -0.13
N ARG A 51 -17.91 -2.31 -0.85
CA ARG A 51 -19.18 -1.72 -0.41
C ARG A 51 -19.72 -2.32 0.88
N SER A 52 -19.52 -3.62 1.08
CA SER A 52 -20.01 -4.35 2.24
C SER A 52 -19.14 -4.16 3.49
N SER A 53 -17.86 -3.80 3.31
CA SER A 53 -16.93 -3.58 4.42
C SER A 53 -17.26 -2.33 5.22
N ALA A 54 -16.97 -2.35 6.53
CA ALA A 54 -16.98 -1.18 7.41
C ALA A 54 -15.75 -0.27 7.23
N ALA A 55 -14.80 -0.65 6.38
CA ALA A 55 -13.61 0.13 6.06
C ALA A 55 -13.96 1.52 5.52
N LYS A 56 -13.20 2.53 5.94
CA LYS A 56 -13.35 3.92 5.51
C LYS A 56 -12.34 4.29 4.42
N THR A 57 -11.20 3.58 4.39
CA THR A 57 -10.07 3.85 3.52
C THR A 57 -9.55 2.55 2.89
N VAL A 58 -8.71 2.67 1.87
CA VAL A 58 -8.04 1.51 1.25
C VAL A 58 -7.16 0.76 2.27
N PRO A 59 -6.33 1.41 3.10
CA PRO A 59 -5.57 0.72 4.13
C PRO A 59 -6.43 -0.10 5.11
N ASP A 60 -7.63 0.38 5.47
CA ASP A 60 -8.54 -0.39 6.35
C ASP A 60 -8.98 -1.72 5.70
N LEU A 61 -9.22 -1.73 4.38
CA LEU A 61 -9.52 -2.96 3.64
C LEU A 61 -8.32 -3.89 3.58
N LEU A 62 -7.13 -3.33 3.34
CA LEU A 62 -5.88 -4.08 3.28
C LEU A 62 -5.53 -4.67 4.65
N ALA A 63 -5.86 -3.97 5.74
CA ALA A 63 -5.69 -4.46 7.10
C ALA A 63 -6.48 -5.75 7.39
N GLN A 64 -7.49 -6.07 6.61
CA GLN A 64 -8.28 -7.29 6.74
C GLN A 64 -7.66 -8.50 6.01
N GLN A 65 -6.54 -8.33 5.31
CA GLN A 65 -5.90 -9.37 4.50
C GLN A 65 -4.75 -10.04 5.25
N ALA A 66 -4.52 -11.33 5.00
CA ALA A 66 -3.38 -12.04 5.58
C ALA A 66 -2.05 -11.45 5.07
N GLY A 67 -1.04 -11.40 5.95
CA GLY A 67 0.31 -10.93 5.62
C GLY A 67 0.45 -9.42 5.43
N ILE A 68 -0.62 -8.63 5.59
CA ILE A 68 -0.58 -7.18 5.46
C ILE A 68 -0.78 -6.52 6.83
N ASN A 69 0.21 -5.78 7.29
CA ASN A 69 0.14 -4.94 8.48
C ASN A 69 -0.02 -3.46 8.08
N VAL A 70 -0.89 -2.75 8.78
CA VAL A 70 -1.18 -1.34 8.52
C VAL A 70 -0.86 -0.54 9.77
N ARG A 71 -0.10 0.53 9.60
CA ARG A 71 0.24 1.48 10.66
C ARG A 71 -0.26 2.86 10.27
N ASP A 72 -1.10 3.43 11.10
CA ASP A 72 -1.67 4.76 10.92
C ASP A 72 -1.15 5.66 12.05
N LEU A 73 -0.58 6.81 11.71
CA LEU A 73 -0.04 7.74 12.69
C LEU A 73 -1.11 8.65 13.29
N PHE A 74 -2.14 9.00 12.52
CA PHE A 74 -3.03 10.09 12.93
C PHE A 74 -4.50 9.69 13.04
N GLY A 75 -4.88 8.51 12.54
CA GLY A 75 -6.26 8.02 12.63
C GLY A 75 -7.28 8.89 11.88
N ASN A 76 -6.86 9.65 10.89
CA ASN A 76 -7.73 10.53 10.12
C ASN A 76 -7.56 10.32 8.61
N ASN A 77 -8.49 9.57 8.03
CA ASN A 77 -8.61 9.30 6.59
C ASN A 77 -7.31 8.81 5.93
N ALA A 78 -6.62 7.89 6.59
CA ALA A 78 -5.36 7.29 6.14
C ALA A 78 -4.21 8.28 5.88
N THR A 79 -4.24 9.45 6.49
CA THR A 79 -3.11 10.40 6.45
C THR A 79 -1.89 9.77 7.11
N SER A 80 -0.75 9.72 6.40
CA SER A 80 0.49 9.08 6.88
C SER A 80 0.30 7.63 7.32
N THR A 81 -0.40 6.84 6.50
CA THR A 81 -0.65 5.42 6.75
C THR A 81 0.29 4.55 5.93
N THR A 82 1.03 3.68 6.61
CA THR A 82 1.95 2.72 6.00
C THR A 82 1.25 1.37 5.83
N VAL A 83 1.42 0.77 4.66
CA VAL A 83 1.04 -0.62 4.35
C VAL A 83 2.30 -1.44 4.21
N ASP A 84 2.47 -2.44 5.06
CA ASP A 84 3.62 -3.34 5.11
C ASP A 84 3.15 -4.77 4.83
N MET A 85 3.66 -5.38 3.78
CA MET A 85 3.40 -6.78 3.44
C MET A 85 4.60 -7.64 3.86
N ARG A 86 4.32 -8.76 4.54
CA ARG A 86 5.31 -9.78 4.94
C ARG A 86 6.44 -9.30 5.86
N GLY A 87 6.24 -8.19 6.59
CA GLY A 87 7.05 -7.81 7.73
C GLY A 87 8.40 -7.16 7.40
N PHE A 88 8.39 -6.12 6.60
CA PHE A 88 9.55 -5.23 6.41
C PHE A 88 9.65 -4.16 7.50
N GLY A 89 8.63 -4.02 8.36
CA GLY A 89 8.67 -3.08 9.47
C GLY A 89 8.73 -1.63 9.00
N SER A 90 9.69 -0.85 9.50
CA SER A 90 9.84 0.57 9.14
C SER A 90 10.00 0.80 7.64
N THR A 91 10.56 -0.15 6.89
CA THR A 91 10.77 -0.07 5.43
C THR A 91 9.62 -0.68 4.61
N GLY A 92 8.50 -1.02 5.25
CA GLY A 92 7.37 -1.72 4.63
C GLY A 92 6.74 -0.99 3.44
N SER A 93 6.61 0.35 3.51
CA SER A 93 6.04 1.16 2.43
C SER A 93 6.89 1.18 1.16
N GLN A 94 8.21 1.04 1.28
CA GLN A 94 9.14 1.02 0.15
C GLN A 94 9.30 -0.39 -0.45
N ASN A 95 8.87 -1.43 0.27
CA ASN A 95 8.95 -2.83 -0.15
C ASN A 95 7.62 -3.42 -0.62
N THR A 96 6.52 -2.70 -0.41
CA THR A 96 5.17 -3.04 -0.88
C THR A 96 4.78 -2.05 -1.98
N LEU A 97 4.83 -2.49 -3.23
CA LEU A 97 4.53 -1.63 -4.37
C LEU A 97 3.03 -1.40 -4.51
N ILE A 98 2.61 -0.14 -4.47
CA ILE A 98 1.22 0.26 -4.69
C ILE A 98 1.08 0.84 -6.09
N LEU A 99 0.09 0.32 -6.83
CA LEU A 99 -0.27 0.77 -8.16
C LEU A 99 -1.71 1.26 -8.19
N VAL A 100 -1.97 2.24 -9.03
CA VAL A 100 -3.32 2.64 -9.45
C VAL A 100 -3.41 2.49 -10.96
N ASP A 101 -4.32 1.66 -11.43
CA ASP A 101 -4.48 1.31 -12.84
C ASP A 101 -3.16 0.83 -13.49
N GLY A 102 -2.39 0.03 -12.76
CA GLY A 102 -1.10 -0.50 -13.19
C GLY A 102 0.06 0.51 -13.14
N ARG A 103 -0.15 1.71 -12.63
CA ARG A 103 0.88 2.77 -12.51
C ARG A 103 1.32 2.96 -11.08
N ARG A 104 2.63 3.07 -10.89
CA ARG A 104 3.25 3.34 -9.59
C ARG A 104 2.76 4.68 -9.03
N VAL A 105 2.30 4.68 -7.78
CA VAL A 105 1.92 5.90 -7.04
C VAL A 105 2.91 6.29 -5.96
N SER A 106 3.87 5.41 -5.62
CA SER A 106 5.00 5.76 -4.77
C SER A 106 6.00 6.65 -5.52
N ASP A 107 6.57 7.61 -4.80
CA ASP A 107 7.54 8.56 -5.29
C ASP A 107 8.99 8.16 -4.95
N ILE A 108 9.94 8.97 -5.40
CA ILE A 108 11.36 8.83 -5.06
C ILE A 108 11.71 9.56 -3.75
N ASP A 109 10.72 10.00 -3.00
CA ASP A 109 10.82 10.54 -1.64
C ASP A 109 10.12 9.61 -0.63
N LEU A 110 10.20 9.95 0.65
CA LEU A 110 9.54 9.21 1.73
C LEU A 110 8.13 9.71 2.06
N SER A 111 7.52 10.55 1.23
CA SER A 111 6.14 11.04 1.46
C SER A 111 5.11 9.92 1.54
N GLY A 112 5.49 8.70 1.13
CA GLY A 112 4.64 7.52 1.13
C GLY A 112 3.49 7.59 0.12
N VAL A 113 2.64 6.55 0.14
CA VAL A 113 1.46 6.49 -0.71
C VAL A 113 0.39 7.44 -0.17
N GLN A 114 -0.06 8.35 -1.02
CA GLN A 114 -1.15 9.25 -0.68
C GLN A 114 -2.50 8.55 -0.92
N TRP A 115 -3.04 7.92 0.10
CA TRP A 115 -4.28 7.16 0.01
C TRP A 115 -5.50 8.02 -0.31
N SER A 116 -5.40 9.32 -0.05
CA SER A 116 -6.43 10.31 -0.41
C SER A 116 -6.66 10.41 -1.92
N THR A 117 -5.68 10.06 -2.76
CA THR A 117 -5.78 10.17 -4.22
C THR A 117 -6.74 9.15 -4.84
N VAL A 118 -7.14 8.10 -4.08
CA VAL A 118 -8.01 7.04 -4.57
C VAL A 118 -9.14 6.77 -3.55
N PRO A 119 -10.26 7.50 -3.64
CA PRO A 119 -11.44 7.26 -2.82
C PRO A 119 -12.01 5.85 -3.04
N LEU A 120 -12.43 5.17 -1.96
CA LEU A 120 -12.99 3.81 -2.04
C LEU A 120 -14.11 3.66 -3.08
N ALA A 121 -14.93 4.68 -3.24
CA ALA A 121 -16.04 4.66 -4.17
C ALA A 121 -15.62 4.69 -5.65
N ALA A 122 -14.40 5.17 -5.95
CA ALA A 122 -13.84 5.16 -7.30
C ALA A 122 -13.27 3.78 -7.68
N ILE A 123 -13.12 2.85 -6.74
CA ILE A 123 -12.45 1.57 -6.94
C ILE A 123 -13.44 0.54 -7.49
N ASP A 124 -13.01 -0.19 -8.51
CA ASP A 124 -13.69 -1.36 -9.04
C ASP A 124 -13.25 -2.62 -8.30
N ARG A 125 -11.96 -2.80 -8.10
CA ARG A 125 -11.37 -3.90 -7.34
C ARG A 125 -9.95 -3.57 -6.89
N ILE A 126 -9.45 -4.34 -5.93
CA ILE A 126 -8.05 -4.31 -5.50
C ILE A 126 -7.47 -5.70 -5.74
N GLU A 127 -6.35 -5.78 -6.46
CA GLU A 127 -5.61 -6.99 -6.75
C GLU A 127 -4.34 -7.03 -5.91
N ILE A 128 -4.14 -8.08 -5.11
CA ILE A 128 -2.99 -8.25 -4.23
C ILE A 128 -2.17 -9.43 -4.70
N VAL A 129 -0.96 -9.17 -5.17
CA VAL A 129 0.04 -10.19 -5.56
C VAL A 129 1.05 -10.30 -4.42
N ARG A 130 1.12 -11.45 -3.78
CA ARG A 130 2.05 -11.69 -2.67
C ARG A 130 3.35 -12.29 -3.17
N GLY A 131 4.44 -12.02 -2.43
CA GLY A 131 5.79 -12.43 -2.80
C GLY A 131 6.40 -11.55 -3.88
N SER A 132 7.52 -11.97 -4.47
CA SER A 132 8.21 -11.17 -5.48
C SER A 132 7.30 -10.86 -6.67
N GLY A 133 7.09 -9.58 -6.92
CA GLY A 133 6.46 -9.06 -8.14
C GLY A 133 7.45 -8.32 -9.05
N ALA A 134 8.75 -8.37 -8.71
CA ALA A 134 9.75 -7.49 -9.31
C ALA A 134 10.04 -7.78 -10.78
N VAL A 135 9.77 -8.98 -11.30
CA VAL A 135 9.93 -9.27 -12.73
C VAL A 135 9.02 -8.36 -13.56
N LEU A 136 7.74 -8.33 -13.25
CA LEU A 136 6.78 -7.51 -14.00
C LEU A 136 6.76 -6.03 -13.56
N TYR A 137 7.00 -5.74 -12.28
CA TYR A 137 6.74 -4.41 -11.73
C TYR A 137 7.99 -3.64 -11.24
N GLY A 138 9.14 -4.32 -11.14
CA GLY A 138 10.46 -3.72 -10.86
C GLY A 138 10.69 -3.37 -9.40
N ASP A 139 11.42 -2.29 -9.22
CA ASP A 139 11.87 -1.73 -7.96
C ASP A 139 10.73 -1.59 -6.93
N GLY A 140 11.00 -1.94 -5.65
CA GLY A 140 10.05 -1.83 -4.53
C GLY A 140 8.98 -2.93 -4.46
N ALA A 141 8.92 -3.87 -5.44
CA ALA A 141 7.98 -4.99 -5.43
C ALA A 141 8.54 -6.23 -4.70
N SER A 142 9.23 -6.03 -3.57
CA SER A 142 9.94 -7.11 -2.85
C SER A 142 9.00 -7.96 -2.00
N ALA A 143 8.07 -7.34 -1.29
CA ALA A 143 7.06 -8.03 -0.48
C ALA A 143 5.85 -8.46 -1.32
N GLY A 144 5.52 -7.66 -2.32
CA GLY A 144 4.40 -7.88 -3.21
C GLY A 144 3.93 -6.59 -3.89
N VAL A 145 2.83 -6.73 -4.61
CA VAL A 145 2.20 -5.64 -5.36
C VAL A 145 0.72 -5.54 -4.99
N ILE A 146 0.23 -4.34 -4.76
CA ILE A 146 -1.18 -4.04 -4.57
C ILE A 146 -1.60 -3.12 -5.71
N ASN A 147 -2.43 -3.63 -6.61
CA ASN A 147 -2.92 -2.88 -7.76
C ASN A 147 -4.38 -2.49 -7.56
N ILE A 148 -4.64 -1.20 -7.46
CA ILE A 148 -5.97 -0.62 -7.28
C ILE A 148 -6.50 -0.28 -8.66
N ILE A 149 -7.58 -0.94 -9.08
CA ILE A 149 -8.22 -0.71 -10.37
C ILE A 149 -9.41 0.20 -10.18
N THR A 150 -9.39 1.34 -10.85
CA THR A 150 -10.50 2.30 -10.84
C THR A 150 -11.62 1.86 -11.78
N ARG A 151 -12.81 2.39 -11.55
CA ARG A 151 -13.99 2.08 -12.35
C ARG A 151 -13.85 2.61 -13.77
N SER A 152 -14.05 1.75 -14.76
CA SER A 152 -14.06 2.13 -16.18
C SER A 152 -15.49 2.32 -16.70
N PRO A 153 -15.73 3.29 -17.60
CA PRO A 153 -17.03 3.47 -18.22
C PRO A 153 -17.41 2.33 -19.18
N SER A 154 -16.44 1.62 -19.76
CA SER A 154 -16.66 0.59 -20.78
C SER A 154 -17.49 -0.62 -20.35
N ALA A 155 -17.65 -0.85 -19.05
CA ALA A 155 -18.33 -2.04 -18.52
C ALA A 155 -19.61 -1.72 -17.74
N ARG A 156 -20.19 -0.52 -17.86
CA ARG A 156 -21.26 -0.06 -16.97
C ARG A 156 -22.44 0.55 -17.72
N THR A 157 -23.64 0.39 -17.18
CA THR A 157 -24.83 1.17 -17.56
C THR A 157 -24.64 2.64 -17.17
N SER A 158 -25.14 3.55 -18.03
CA SER A 158 -25.12 4.99 -17.72
C SER A 158 -25.89 5.27 -16.44
N SER A 159 -25.30 6.03 -15.55
CA SER A 159 -25.90 6.37 -14.25
C SER A 159 -25.21 7.57 -13.61
N VAL A 160 -25.95 8.28 -12.77
CA VAL A 160 -25.41 9.30 -11.87
C VAL A 160 -25.75 8.91 -10.44
N THR A 161 -24.81 9.03 -9.51
CA THR A 161 -25.03 8.75 -8.08
C THR A 161 -24.49 9.91 -7.25
N LEU A 162 -25.32 10.43 -6.36
CA LEU A 162 -24.93 11.38 -5.33
C LEU A 162 -24.97 10.67 -3.97
N GLU A 163 -23.92 10.79 -3.17
CA GLU A 163 -23.84 10.21 -1.83
C GLU A 163 -23.30 11.25 -0.83
N GLY A 164 -23.98 11.37 0.31
CA GLY A 164 -23.52 12.14 1.47
C GLY A 164 -23.18 11.22 2.62
N ARG A 165 -22.11 11.53 3.36
CA ARG A 165 -21.71 10.87 4.60
C ARG A 165 -21.51 11.90 5.71
N TYR A 166 -22.03 11.58 6.90
CA TYR A 166 -21.82 12.34 8.12
C TYR A 166 -21.37 11.41 9.26
N GLY A 167 -20.50 11.87 10.13
CA GLY A 167 -20.01 11.02 11.19
C GLY A 167 -19.26 11.73 12.32
N ALA A 168 -18.70 10.93 13.22
CA ALA A 168 -17.90 11.41 14.34
C ALA A 168 -16.77 12.34 13.87
N TYR A 169 -16.34 13.22 14.79
CA TYR A 169 -15.27 14.21 14.56
C TYR A 169 -15.62 15.23 13.46
N ASP A 170 -16.90 15.64 13.38
CA ASP A 170 -17.42 16.55 12.35
C ASP A 170 -17.09 16.10 10.91
N THR A 171 -17.02 14.79 10.70
CA THR A 171 -16.75 14.24 9.37
C THR A 171 -17.95 14.47 8.46
N ARG A 172 -17.71 15.14 7.34
CA ARG A 172 -18.68 15.38 6.26
C ARG A 172 -18.02 15.03 4.95
N GLU A 173 -18.74 14.28 4.12
CA GLU A 173 -18.26 13.90 2.81
C GLU A 173 -19.41 13.93 1.82
N VAL A 174 -19.17 14.50 0.65
CA VAL A 174 -20.08 14.47 -0.50
C VAL A 174 -19.34 13.82 -1.66
N GLN A 175 -20.00 12.88 -2.33
CA GLN A 175 -19.47 12.17 -3.49
C GLN A 175 -20.45 12.27 -4.64
N LEU A 176 -19.96 12.65 -5.82
CA LEU A 176 -20.68 12.59 -7.09
C LEU A 176 -19.99 11.56 -8.00
N ARG A 177 -20.77 10.65 -8.57
CA ARG A 177 -20.30 9.70 -9.58
C ARG A 177 -21.25 9.75 -10.77
N GLY A 178 -20.68 9.95 -11.95
CA GLY A 178 -21.39 9.87 -13.19
C GLY A 178 -20.67 8.95 -14.16
N ASN A 179 -21.39 8.14 -14.90
CA ASN A 179 -20.84 7.40 -16.04
C ASN A 179 -21.84 7.35 -17.20
N TYR A 180 -21.29 7.44 -18.39
CA TYR A 180 -22.00 7.24 -19.65
C TYR A 180 -21.26 6.17 -20.45
N THR A 181 -22.00 5.21 -20.99
CA THR A 181 -21.46 4.16 -21.84
C THR A 181 -22.24 4.13 -23.16
N GLY A 182 -21.58 4.54 -24.24
CA GLY A 182 -22.04 4.40 -25.61
C GLY A 182 -21.37 3.23 -26.33
N ALA A 183 -21.77 2.97 -27.57
CA ALA A 183 -21.27 1.85 -28.37
C ALA A 183 -19.76 1.96 -28.69
N GLN A 184 -19.26 3.17 -28.94
CA GLN A 184 -17.87 3.42 -29.36
C GLN A 184 -17.08 4.30 -28.38
N ALA A 185 -17.76 4.96 -27.46
CA ALA A 185 -17.13 5.85 -26.50
C ALA A 185 -17.93 5.89 -25.19
N GLY A 186 -17.25 6.19 -24.10
CA GLY A 186 -17.86 6.40 -22.81
C GLY A 186 -17.00 7.31 -21.95
N PHE A 187 -17.60 7.82 -20.89
CA PHE A 187 -16.86 8.59 -19.89
C PHE A 187 -17.37 8.29 -18.49
N SER A 188 -16.51 8.44 -17.50
CA SER A 188 -16.90 8.48 -16.10
C SER A 188 -16.27 9.69 -15.41
N VAL A 189 -16.99 10.23 -14.43
CA VAL A 189 -16.50 11.29 -13.54
C VAL A 189 -16.78 10.88 -12.11
N HIS A 190 -15.81 11.11 -11.24
CA HIS A 190 -15.93 10.91 -9.82
C HIS A 190 -15.36 12.12 -9.08
N ALA A 191 -16.15 12.76 -8.24
CA ALA A 191 -15.76 13.90 -7.41
C ALA A 191 -16.04 13.60 -5.95
N VAL A 192 -15.12 14.02 -5.05
CA VAL A 192 -15.24 13.90 -3.59
C VAL A 192 -14.82 15.21 -2.95
N ASP A 193 -15.62 15.67 -2.00
CA ASP A 193 -15.25 16.69 -1.00
C ASP A 193 -15.40 16.07 0.39
N LEU A 194 -14.32 16.04 1.18
CA LEU A 194 -14.28 15.50 2.53
C LEU A 194 -13.66 16.50 3.49
N VAL A 195 -14.31 16.68 4.63
CA VAL A 195 -13.77 17.41 5.79
C VAL A 195 -13.96 16.56 7.04
N SER A 196 -12.93 16.49 7.89
CA SER A 196 -12.98 15.84 9.18
C SER A 196 -12.15 16.64 10.20
N GLY A 197 -12.66 16.85 11.40
CA GLY A 197 -11.92 17.44 12.51
C GLY A 197 -10.81 16.53 13.04
N GLY A 198 -10.96 15.23 12.87
CA GLY A 198 -10.06 14.20 13.39
C GLY A 198 -10.29 13.88 14.87
N TYR A 199 -9.69 12.78 15.34
CA TYR A 199 -9.84 12.28 16.71
C TYR A 199 -9.08 13.11 17.74
N ARG A 200 -7.93 13.67 17.36
CA ARG A 200 -7.01 14.40 18.22
C ARG A 200 -7.11 15.92 17.97
N ASP A 201 -6.58 16.71 18.87
CA ASP A 201 -6.36 18.15 18.67
C ASP A 201 -5.33 18.33 17.54
N ASN A 202 -5.45 19.40 16.77
CA ASN A 202 -4.64 19.65 15.56
C ASN A 202 -4.59 18.47 14.59
N ASN A 203 -5.74 17.82 14.31
CA ASN A 203 -5.84 16.64 13.44
C ASN A 203 -6.86 16.80 12.30
N ARG A 204 -7.17 18.04 11.90
CA ARG A 204 -8.13 18.31 10.82
C ARG A 204 -7.58 17.82 9.47
N ASN A 205 -8.46 17.20 8.67
CA ASN A 205 -8.21 16.85 7.28
C ASN A 205 -9.29 17.46 6.37
N ARG A 206 -8.88 18.10 5.30
CA ARG A 206 -9.74 18.48 4.18
C ARG A 206 -9.16 17.91 2.90
N GLN A 207 -10.01 17.29 2.09
CA GLN A 207 -9.62 16.60 0.87
C GLN A 207 -10.65 16.84 -0.23
N ASN A 208 -10.15 17.15 -1.43
CA ASN A 208 -10.93 17.25 -2.65
C ASN A 208 -10.30 16.34 -3.71
N ASN A 209 -11.13 15.60 -4.44
CA ASN A 209 -10.67 14.76 -5.56
C ASN A 209 -11.61 14.93 -6.75
N LEU A 210 -11.02 14.97 -7.93
CA LEU A 210 -11.72 14.87 -9.20
C LEU A 210 -10.99 13.83 -10.06
N MET A 211 -11.74 12.86 -10.57
CA MET A 211 -11.23 11.85 -11.51
C MET A 211 -12.15 11.81 -12.73
N ALA A 212 -11.59 11.69 -13.92
CA ALA A 212 -12.33 11.56 -15.16
C ALA A 212 -11.64 10.51 -16.05
N ASP A 213 -12.41 9.53 -16.51
CA ASP A 213 -11.94 8.51 -17.44
C ASP A 213 -12.73 8.62 -18.75
N LEU A 214 -12.03 8.68 -19.86
CA LEU A 214 -12.56 8.68 -21.21
C LEU A 214 -12.13 7.38 -21.89
N TYR A 215 -13.03 6.74 -22.54
CA TYR A 215 -12.84 5.50 -23.26
C TYR A 215 -13.35 5.65 -24.68
N TRP A 216 -12.58 5.17 -25.66
CA TRP A 216 -12.93 5.26 -27.08
C TRP A 216 -12.43 4.03 -27.86
N LEU A 217 -13.28 3.52 -28.77
CA LEU A 217 -13.00 2.41 -29.69
C LEU A 217 -12.93 2.92 -31.13
N PRO A 218 -11.76 3.43 -31.60
CA PRO A 218 -11.62 3.99 -32.94
C PRO A 218 -11.53 2.94 -34.07
N GLY A 219 -11.84 1.66 -33.82
CA GLY A 219 -11.68 0.56 -34.76
C GLY A 219 -10.27 -0.06 -34.77
N LEU A 220 -9.25 0.67 -34.34
CA LEU A 220 -7.85 0.20 -34.19
C LEU A 220 -7.51 -0.05 -32.70
N GLY A 221 -8.38 -0.76 -31.99
CA GLY A 221 -8.19 -1.08 -30.58
C GLY A 221 -8.96 -0.18 -29.64
N GLU A 222 -8.52 -0.11 -28.39
CA GLU A 222 -9.13 0.67 -27.30
C GLU A 222 -8.16 1.75 -26.84
N LEU A 223 -8.64 3.00 -26.80
CA LEU A 223 -7.93 4.15 -26.25
C LEU A 223 -8.62 4.58 -24.95
N THR A 224 -7.84 4.73 -23.89
CA THR A 224 -8.32 5.22 -22.60
C THR A 224 -7.47 6.40 -22.13
N LEU A 225 -8.12 7.53 -21.81
CA LEU A 225 -7.50 8.68 -21.16
C LEU A 225 -8.05 8.77 -19.74
N LYS A 226 -7.17 8.75 -18.74
CA LYS A 226 -7.50 8.91 -17.33
C LYS A 226 -6.86 10.18 -16.80
N LEU A 227 -7.68 11.06 -16.22
CA LEU A 227 -7.28 12.30 -15.60
C LEU A 227 -7.66 12.28 -14.13
N ALA A 228 -6.82 12.82 -13.26
CA ALA A 228 -7.18 13.02 -11.86
C ALA A 228 -6.47 14.25 -11.30
N SER A 229 -7.17 14.93 -10.40
CA SER A 229 -6.66 16.02 -9.59
C SER A 229 -7.05 15.78 -8.15
N ASP A 230 -6.11 15.96 -7.22
CA ASP A 230 -6.35 15.83 -5.79
C ASP A 230 -5.72 16.99 -5.01
N ARG A 231 -6.43 17.44 -4.00
CA ARG A 231 -5.93 18.41 -3.03
C ARG A 231 -6.20 17.95 -1.62
N GLN A 232 -5.19 18.03 -0.76
CA GLN A 232 -5.33 17.69 0.65
C GLN A 232 -4.67 18.76 1.54
N VAL A 233 -5.34 19.11 2.65
CA VAL A 233 -4.81 19.94 3.72
C VAL A 233 -4.99 19.20 5.03
N VAL A 234 -3.89 18.92 5.72
CA VAL A 234 -3.89 18.16 6.98
C VAL A 234 -3.22 18.94 8.10
N ARG A 235 -3.74 18.79 9.31
CA ARG A 235 -3.12 19.17 10.55
C ARG A 235 -2.49 17.94 11.21
N LEU A 236 -1.33 18.12 11.83
CA LEU A 236 -0.49 17.04 12.31
C LEU A 236 -0.29 17.15 13.82
N PRO A 237 -0.92 16.29 14.63
CA PRO A 237 -0.93 16.41 16.09
C PRO A 237 0.37 15.99 16.78
N GLY A 238 1.32 15.36 16.06
CA GLY A 238 2.49 14.74 16.65
C GLY A 238 2.17 13.54 17.53
N ALA A 239 3.10 13.12 18.35
CA ALA A 239 3.00 11.94 19.21
C ALA A 239 2.41 12.26 20.61
N ARG A 240 2.29 11.22 21.44
CA ARG A 240 2.07 11.33 22.91
C ARG A 240 3.22 10.63 23.62
N GLN A 241 3.86 11.33 24.55
CA GLN A 241 5.04 10.83 25.25
C GLN A 241 4.66 9.88 26.39
N ILE A 242 5.44 8.80 26.52
CA ILE A 242 5.47 7.92 27.69
C ILE A 242 6.92 7.84 28.16
N GLN A 243 7.14 8.14 29.44
CA GLN A 243 8.45 8.08 30.10
C GLN A 243 8.26 7.65 31.55
N PRO A 244 8.41 6.35 31.87
CA PRO A 244 8.17 5.83 33.23
C PRO A 244 9.03 6.48 34.31
N SER A 245 10.32 6.71 34.07
CA SER A 245 11.23 7.35 35.04
C SER A 245 10.82 8.77 35.44
N ALA A 246 10.12 9.49 34.57
CA ALA A 246 9.59 10.82 34.82
C ALA A 246 8.10 10.83 35.25
N ASN A 247 7.51 9.63 35.43
CA ASN A 247 6.05 9.47 35.70
C ASN A 247 5.15 10.14 34.66
N VAL A 248 5.57 10.14 33.38
CA VAL A 248 4.81 10.71 32.27
C VAL A 248 4.13 9.60 31.49
N ASN A 249 2.81 9.68 31.32
CA ASN A 249 2.04 8.81 30.46
C ASN A 249 0.89 9.59 29.79
N GLN A 250 1.22 10.34 28.74
CA GLN A 250 0.24 11.15 28.01
C GLN A 250 -0.79 10.31 27.25
N PHE A 251 -0.52 9.02 26.98
CA PHE A 251 -1.53 8.13 26.40
C PHE A 251 -2.71 7.87 27.35
N VAL A 252 -2.48 7.99 28.67
CA VAL A 252 -3.54 7.87 29.69
C VAL A 252 -4.10 9.22 30.05
N THR A 253 -3.24 10.21 30.32
CA THR A 253 -3.64 11.51 30.89
C THR A 253 -4.18 12.49 29.86
N ASP A 254 -3.71 12.42 28.60
CA ASP A 254 -4.06 13.36 27.53
C ASP A 254 -3.90 12.73 26.13
N LYS A 255 -4.60 11.63 25.87
CA LYS A 255 -4.46 10.89 24.61
C LYS A 255 -4.87 11.68 23.36
N ARG A 256 -5.73 12.67 23.49
CA ARG A 256 -6.25 13.49 22.37
C ARG A 256 -5.44 14.73 22.10
N GLY A 257 -4.61 15.18 23.02
CA GLY A 257 -3.82 16.40 22.89
C GLY A 257 -2.85 16.37 21.70
N ALA A 258 -2.41 17.55 21.26
CA ALA A 258 -1.40 17.73 20.23
C ALA A 258 -0.06 18.10 20.87
N GLN A 259 1.01 17.39 20.51
CA GLN A 259 2.37 17.80 20.84
C GLN A 259 2.87 18.89 19.89
N THR A 260 2.37 18.88 18.66
CA THR A 260 2.73 19.82 17.59
C THR A 260 1.49 20.60 17.12
N PRO A 261 1.03 21.62 17.87
CA PRO A 261 -0.23 22.31 17.59
C PRO A 261 -0.18 23.21 16.34
N LEU A 262 1.01 23.49 15.82
CA LEU A 262 1.21 24.33 14.64
C LEU A 262 1.47 23.54 13.35
N ASP A 263 1.82 22.26 13.46
CA ASP A 263 2.23 21.43 12.33
C ASP A 263 1.09 21.19 11.34
N TYR A 264 1.42 21.29 10.07
CA TYR A 264 0.51 21.02 8.96
C TYR A 264 1.25 20.56 7.70
N ALA A 265 0.50 19.96 6.78
CA ALA A 265 0.94 19.73 5.42
C ALA A 265 -0.20 20.01 4.43
N THR A 266 0.16 20.49 3.24
CA THR A 266 -0.73 20.60 2.09
C THR A 266 -0.16 19.79 0.95
N ARG A 267 -1.04 19.30 0.09
CA ARG A 267 -0.64 18.62 -1.12
C ARG A 267 -1.63 18.94 -2.23
N ASP A 268 -1.08 19.24 -3.40
CA ASP A 268 -1.79 19.34 -4.67
C ASP A 268 -1.15 18.33 -5.63
N GLY A 269 -1.97 17.51 -6.28
CA GLY A 269 -1.51 16.45 -7.18
C GLY A 269 -2.39 16.34 -8.42
N ASP A 270 -1.74 16.23 -9.60
CA ASP A 270 -2.40 16.02 -10.88
C ASP A 270 -1.78 14.82 -11.58
N ARG A 271 -2.60 14.09 -12.37
CA ARG A 271 -2.11 13.00 -13.21
C ARG A 271 -2.90 12.86 -14.49
N ALA A 272 -2.22 12.44 -15.54
CA ALA A 272 -2.79 12.05 -16.81
C ALA A 272 -2.17 10.74 -17.29
N ILE A 273 -2.99 9.79 -17.72
CA ILE A 273 -2.57 8.50 -18.25
C ILE A 273 -3.28 8.27 -19.57
N LEU A 274 -2.51 7.93 -20.60
CA LEU A 274 -3.02 7.53 -21.90
C LEU A 274 -2.60 6.08 -22.17
N ASP A 275 -3.58 5.21 -22.32
CA ASP A 275 -3.42 3.80 -22.66
C ASP A 275 -4.01 3.50 -24.02
N TRP A 276 -3.23 2.89 -24.90
CA TRP A 276 -3.71 2.35 -26.17
C TRP A 276 -3.44 0.86 -26.21
N ARG A 277 -4.52 0.08 -26.30
CA ARG A 277 -4.49 -1.37 -26.39
C ARG A 277 -5.03 -1.83 -27.73
N VAL A 278 -4.29 -2.67 -28.43
CA VAL A 278 -4.66 -3.23 -29.71
C VAL A 278 -4.38 -4.74 -29.75
N THR A 279 -5.33 -5.49 -30.31
CA THR A 279 -5.12 -6.91 -30.63
C THR A 279 -4.69 -7.00 -32.09
N THR A 280 -3.54 -7.64 -32.33
CA THR A 280 -2.93 -7.85 -33.64
C THR A 280 -2.95 -9.33 -34.01
N GLY A 281 -2.53 -9.67 -35.20
CA GLY A 281 -2.41 -11.07 -35.63
C GLY A 281 -1.36 -11.90 -34.86
N PHE A 282 -0.40 -11.24 -34.18
CA PHE A 282 0.63 -11.90 -33.37
C PHE A 282 0.39 -11.83 -31.86
N GLY A 283 -0.55 -11.01 -31.39
CA GLY A 283 -0.83 -10.88 -29.96
C GLY A 283 -1.46 -9.54 -29.57
N GLU A 284 -1.50 -9.26 -28.27
CA GLU A 284 -1.99 -8.02 -27.70
C GLU A 284 -0.82 -7.06 -27.45
N VAL A 285 -0.92 -5.82 -27.93
CA VAL A 285 0.02 -4.73 -27.68
C VAL A 285 -0.65 -3.69 -26.81
N ASN A 286 0.05 -3.19 -25.80
CA ASN A 286 -0.38 -2.06 -25.01
C ASN A 286 0.73 -1.00 -24.96
N LEU A 287 0.41 0.21 -25.42
CA LEU A 287 1.25 1.39 -25.27
C LEU A 287 0.65 2.27 -24.18
N SER A 288 1.43 2.56 -23.15
CA SER A 288 0.94 3.31 -22.01
C SER A 288 1.92 4.42 -21.65
N GLY A 289 1.46 5.66 -21.70
CA GLY A 289 2.18 6.86 -21.29
C GLY A 289 1.50 7.53 -20.09
N GLY A 290 2.28 8.17 -19.22
CA GLY A 290 1.73 8.86 -18.06
C GLY A 290 2.57 10.05 -17.62
N TRP A 291 1.88 11.05 -17.11
CA TRP A 291 2.44 12.19 -16.42
C TRP A 291 1.78 12.33 -15.04
N ARG A 292 2.56 12.72 -14.03
CA ARG A 292 2.08 13.05 -12.69
C ARG A 292 2.90 14.20 -12.11
N GLY A 293 2.21 15.23 -11.64
CA GLY A 293 2.77 16.34 -10.87
C GLY A 293 2.34 16.28 -9.42
N LYS A 294 3.20 16.70 -8.50
CA LYS A 294 2.92 16.86 -7.08
C LYS A 294 3.62 18.10 -6.55
N GLU A 295 2.88 18.96 -5.87
CA GLU A 295 3.42 19.97 -4.98
C GLU A 295 3.01 19.64 -3.55
N GLN A 296 3.95 19.65 -2.62
CA GLN A 296 3.69 19.41 -1.20
C GLN A 296 4.36 20.49 -0.37
N THR A 297 3.59 21.11 0.50
CA THR A 297 4.07 22.03 1.51
C THR A 297 3.95 21.39 2.89
N SER A 298 4.96 21.56 3.75
CA SER A 298 4.89 21.11 5.14
C SER A 298 5.56 22.10 6.09
N TYR A 299 4.98 22.22 7.27
CA TYR A 299 5.54 22.98 8.38
C TYR A 299 5.60 22.08 9.62
N PHE A 300 6.76 22.00 10.21
CA PHE A 300 7.03 21.26 11.44
C PHE A 300 7.75 22.17 12.42
N ASP A 301 7.31 22.17 13.69
CA ASP A 301 8.01 22.83 14.78
C ASP A 301 8.58 21.78 15.76
N PHE A 302 9.87 21.58 15.70
CA PHE A 302 10.58 20.63 16.57
C PHE A 302 11.03 21.31 17.86
N GLY A 303 10.06 21.74 18.69
CA GLY A 303 10.36 22.34 20.00
C GLY A 303 11.03 23.72 19.93
N GLY A 304 10.55 24.56 19.00
CA GLY A 304 11.09 25.90 18.75
C GLY A 304 12.10 25.97 17.62
N PHE A 305 12.33 24.86 16.90
CA PHE A 305 13.12 24.80 15.67
C PHE A 305 12.20 24.57 14.47
N PRO A 306 11.58 25.62 13.94
CA PRO A 306 10.64 25.49 12.84
C PRO A 306 11.35 25.12 11.54
N ASN A 307 10.70 24.24 10.78
CA ASN A 307 11.15 23.78 9.48
C ASN A 307 9.98 23.83 8.49
N TYR A 308 10.11 24.67 7.48
CA TYR A 308 9.15 24.82 6.40
C TYR A 308 9.73 24.29 5.10
N ARG A 309 8.98 23.46 4.41
CA ARG A 309 9.43 22.76 3.18
C ARG A 309 8.40 22.90 2.09
N ILE A 310 8.88 23.08 0.85
CA ILE A 310 8.10 22.90 -0.37
C ILE A 310 8.82 21.84 -1.21
N THR A 311 8.07 20.81 -1.60
CA THR A 311 8.55 19.73 -2.48
C THR A 311 7.75 19.76 -3.77
N ASP A 312 8.44 19.92 -4.91
CA ASP A 312 7.88 19.77 -6.25
C ASP A 312 8.39 18.48 -6.87
N LEU A 313 7.52 17.71 -7.47
CA LEU A 313 7.86 16.46 -8.15
C LEU A 313 7.09 16.32 -9.45
N ASN A 314 7.80 16.08 -10.55
CA ASN A 314 7.24 15.72 -11.83
C ASN A 314 7.71 14.34 -12.25
N VAL A 315 6.79 13.52 -12.74
CA VAL A 315 7.06 12.14 -13.16
C VAL A 315 6.52 11.93 -14.57
N LEU A 316 7.40 11.52 -15.47
CA LEU A 316 7.03 11.03 -16.79
C LEU A 316 7.27 9.51 -16.86
N SER A 317 6.40 8.81 -17.56
CA SER A 317 6.53 7.37 -17.72
C SER A 317 6.06 6.90 -19.09
N LEU A 318 6.75 5.88 -19.64
CA LEU A 318 6.38 5.18 -20.85
C LEU A 318 6.60 3.69 -20.63
N THR A 319 5.55 2.87 -20.83
CA THR A 319 5.61 1.43 -20.53
C THR A 319 4.95 0.59 -21.62
N PRO A 320 5.57 0.52 -22.84
CA PRO A 320 5.10 -0.36 -23.90
C PRO A 320 5.28 -1.83 -23.50
N ARG A 321 4.30 -2.66 -23.86
CA ARG A 321 4.32 -4.08 -23.57
C ARG A 321 3.53 -4.89 -24.59
N VAL A 322 3.90 -6.16 -24.73
CA VAL A 322 3.27 -7.12 -25.64
C VAL A 322 2.97 -8.41 -24.90
N LYS A 323 1.83 -9.02 -25.21
CA LYS A 323 1.46 -10.37 -24.81
C LYS A 323 1.23 -11.20 -26.08
N VAL A 324 1.97 -12.29 -26.19
CA VAL A 324 1.87 -13.24 -27.30
C VAL A 324 1.42 -14.58 -26.75
N THR A 325 0.33 -15.11 -27.28
CA THR A 325 -0.15 -16.45 -26.92
C THR A 325 -0.09 -17.33 -28.16
N THR A 326 0.80 -18.31 -28.14
CA THR A 326 1.02 -19.23 -29.27
C THR A 326 1.21 -20.66 -28.76
N PRO A 327 0.75 -21.67 -29.50
CA PRO A 327 1.11 -23.06 -29.17
C PRO A 327 2.63 -23.26 -29.33
N LEU A 328 3.25 -23.87 -28.33
CA LEU A 328 4.62 -24.37 -28.41
C LEU A 328 4.60 -25.86 -28.16
N ALA A 329 5.08 -26.67 -29.14
CA ALA A 329 5.02 -28.13 -29.09
C ALA A 329 3.59 -28.69 -28.80
N GLY A 330 2.54 -28.03 -29.31
CA GLY A 330 1.15 -28.43 -29.12
C GLY A 330 0.52 -27.99 -27.78
N HIS A 331 1.27 -27.31 -26.92
CA HIS A 331 0.83 -26.82 -25.62
C HIS A 331 0.69 -25.27 -25.60
N ALA A 332 -0.24 -24.76 -24.81
CA ALA A 332 -0.44 -23.31 -24.69
C ALA A 332 0.79 -22.66 -24.08
N ASN A 333 1.27 -21.59 -24.71
CA ASN A 333 2.36 -20.76 -24.23
C ASN A 333 1.97 -19.29 -24.27
N THR A 334 2.27 -18.55 -23.21
CA THR A 334 1.97 -17.12 -23.11
C THR A 334 3.22 -16.36 -22.67
N LEU A 335 3.70 -15.51 -23.58
CA LEU A 335 4.84 -14.64 -23.37
C LEU A 335 4.37 -13.21 -23.12
N VAL A 336 4.85 -12.59 -22.06
CA VAL A 336 4.69 -11.15 -21.77
C VAL A 336 6.06 -10.51 -21.76
N ALA A 337 6.25 -9.45 -22.55
CA ALA A 337 7.49 -8.69 -22.59
C ALA A 337 7.20 -7.20 -22.62
N GLY A 338 8.12 -6.39 -22.12
CA GLY A 338 7.95 -4.94 -22.14
C GLY A 338 9.19 -4.17 -21.69
N VAL A 339 9.07 -2.87 -21.88
CA VAL A 339 10.03 -1.87 -21.44
C VAL A 339 9.33 -0.94 -20.48
N ASP A 340 9.98 -0.59 -19.37
CA ASP A 340 9.54 0.48 -18.50
C ASP A 340 10.58 1.60 -18.52
N TRP A 341 10.13 2.80 -18.77
CA TRP A 341 10.91 4.01 -18.66
C TRP A 341 10.19 5.00 -17.76
N TYR A 342 10.89 5.48 -16.74
CA TYR A 342 10.42 6.50 -15.81
C TYR A 342 11.49 7.58 -15.66
N ARG A 343 11.03 8.83 -15.54
CA ARG A 343 11.86 9.98 -15.16
C ARG A 343 11.14 10.76 -14.07
N TRP A 344 11.87 11.05 -13.00
CA TRP A 344 11.46 11.92 -11.90
C TRP A 344 12.34 13.14 -11.88
N ASP A 345 11.74 14.32 -11.83
CA ASP A 345 12.41 15.57 -11.56
C ASP A 345 11.87 16.09 -10.21
N TYR A 346 12.74 16.16 -9.22
CA TYR A 346 12.45 16.46 -7.81
C TYR A 346 13.14 17.75 -7.41
N ARG A 347 12.42 18.61 -6.64
CA ARG A 347 12.94 19.82 -6.04
C ARG A 347 12.42 20.00 -4.64
N LEU A 348 13.31 20.24 -3.67
CA LEU A 348 12.98 20.55 -2.29
C LEU A 348 13.55 21.92 -1.93
N LEU A 349 12.69 22.81 -1.44
CA LEU A 349 13.06 24.06 -0.80
C LEU A 349 12.88 23.94 0.70
N THR A 350 13.86 24.38 1.49
CA THR A 350 13.76 24.43 2.96
C THR A 350 13.93 25.85 3.47
N SER A 351 13.17 26.23 4.49
CA SER A 351 13.32 27.48 5.21
C SER A 351 12.85 27.34 6.66
N ASN A 352 13.13 28.32 7.50
CA ASN A 352 12.65 28.33 8.89
C ASN A 352 11.21 28.88 9.05
N ALA A 353 10.62 29.47 8.03
CA ALA A 353 9.26 29.98 8.06
C ALA A 353 8.66 30.11 6.66
N PRO A 354 7.33 30.06 6.49
CA PRO A 354 6.67 30.26 5.20
C PRO A 354 7.07 31.56 4.49
N GLY A 355 7.15 32.68 5.20
CA GLY A 355 7.51 33.98 4.64
C GLY A 355 8.96 34.10 4.17
N ASN A 356 9.82 33.15 4.53
CA ASN A 356 11.25 33.15 4.18
C ASN A 356 11.59 32.22 2.99
N ILE A 357 10.60 31.55 2.42
CA ILE A 357 10.82 30.53 1.37
C ILE A 357 11.36 31.10 0.05
N THR A 358 11.19 32.40 -0.19
CA THR A 358 11.80 33.09 -1.34
C THR A 358 13.33 33.21 -1.25
N ARG A 359 13.87 33.02 -0.03
CA ARG A 359 15.30 32.92 0.26
C ARG A 359 15.56 31.62 1.02
N PRO A 360 15.46 30.46 0.36
CA PRO A 360 15.57 29.18 1.03
C PRO A 360 16.95 28.95 1.63
N ILE A 361 17.00 28.15 2.70
CA ILE A 361 18.25 27.67 3.32
C ILE A 361 18.91 26.66 2.39
N ASN A 362 18.16 25.66 1.94
CA ASN A 362 18.60 24.69 0.95
C ASN A 362 17.65 24.65 -0.25
N THR A 363 18.22 24.44 -1.42
CA THR A 363 17.51 24.05 -2.64
C THR A 363 18.12 22.75 -3.11
N VAL A 364 17.44 21.63 -2.82
CA VAL A 364 17.85 20.30 -3.27
C VAL A 364 17.14 19.99 -4.57
N GLU A 365 17.89 19.64 -5.62
CA GLU A 365 17.35 19.20 -6.90
C GLU A 365 17.89 17.80 -7.20
N ALA A 366 17.02 16.88 -7.62
CA ALA A 366 17.40 15.55 -8.04
C ALA A 366 16.65 15.16 -9.31
N SER A 367 17.36 14.57 -10.27
CA SER A 367 16.77 13.96 -11.46
C SER A 367 17.12 12.48 -11.46
N GLN A 368 16.08 11.64 -11.44
CA GLN A 368 16.23 10.20 -11.48
C GLN A 368 15.61 9.62 -12.74
N GLN A 369 16.30 8.68 -13.39
CA GLN A 369 15.79 7.93 -14.52
C GLN A 369 15.95 6.43 -14.25
N ASN A 370 14.85 5.69 -14.43
CA ASN A 370 14.87 4.23 -14.44
C ASN A 370 14.49 3.71 -15.83
N THR A 371 15.26 2.75 -16.33
CA THR A 371 14.96 2.05 -17.58
C THR A 371 15.08 0.55 -17.36
N ALA A 372 14.04 -0.19 -17.72
CA ALA A 372 13.99 -1.63 -17.53
C ALA A 372 13.50 -2.38 -18.76
N LEU A 373 14.04 -3.58 -18.95
CA LEU A 373 13.55 -4.59 -19.87
C LEU A 373 13.12 -5.80 -19.05
N TYR A 374 11.95 -6.36 -19.35
CA TYR A 374 11.44 -7.55 -18.68
C TYR A 374 10.77 -8.52 -19.66
N LEU A 375 10.78 -9.79 -19.26
CA LEU A 375 10.20 -10.91 -19.97
C LEU A 375 9.64 -11.89 -18.94
N GLN A 376 8.42 -12.39 -19.17
CA GLN A 376 7.84 -13.51 -18.42
C GLN A 376 7.15 -14.45 -19.38
N ASP A 377 7.43 -15.73 -19.26
CA ASP A 377 6.83 -16.79 -20.05
C ASP A 377 6.07 -17.77 -19.16
N THR A 378 4.86 -18.14 -19.56
CA THR A 378 4.04 -19.15 -18.91
C THR A 378 3.72 -20.26 -19.90
N PHE A 379 4.26 -21.44 -19.64
CA PHE A 379 4.13 -22.61 -20.47
C PHE A 379 3.25 -23.67 -19.80
N GLN A 380 2.21 -24.10 -20.49
CA GLN A 380 1.31 -25.18 -20.06
C GLN A 380 1.86 -26.50 -20.52
N ILE A 381 2.57 -27.25 -19.67
CA ILE A 381 3.21 -28.54 -20.01
C ILE A 381 2.15 -29.62 -20.22
N SER A 382 1.05 -29.59 -19.46
CA SER A 382 -0.10 -30.46 -19.58
C SER A 382 -1.34 -29.76 -19.02
N ASP A 383 -2.52 -30.36 -19.15
CA ASP A 383 -3.77 -29.80 -18.57
C ASP A 383 -3.68 -29.54 -17.06
N ARG A 384 -2.76 -30.21 -16.37
CA ARG A 384 -2.58 -30.13 -14.93
C ARG A 384 -1.32 -29.43 -14.48
N PHE A 385 -0.34 -29.19 -15.34
CA PHE A 385 0.96 -28.69 -14.96
C PHE A 385 1.38 -27.51 -15.81
N SER A 386 1.63 -26.37 -15.17
CA SER A 386 2.18 -25.19 -15.81
C SER A 386 3.44 -24.70 -15.12
N MET A 387 4.32 -24.08 -15.87
CA MET A 387 5.52 -23.40 -15.38
C MET A 387 5.47 -21.93 -15.82
N THR A 388 6.03 -21.07 -14.97
CA THR A 388 6.26 -19.65 -15.26
C THR A 388 7.72 -19.35 -15.00
N ALA A 389 8.39 -18.69 -15.95
CA ALA A 389 9.75 -18.20 -15.79
C ALA A 389 9.81 -16.73 -16.23
N GLY A 390 10.56 -15.90 -15.51
CA GLY A 390 10.68 -14.49 -15.86
C GLY A 390 11.98 -13.87 -15.40
N ALA A 391 12.38 -12.81 -16.09
CA ALA A 391 13.57 -12.02 -15.77
C ALA A 391 13.34 -10.53 -16.05
N ARG A 392 14.01 -9.68 -15.28
CA ARG A 392 14.05 -8.23 -15.43
C ARG A 392 15.47 -7.71 -15.19
N HIS A 393 15.86 -6.79 -16.02
CA HIS A 393 17.04 -5.95 -15.80
C HIS A 393 16.62 -4.48 -15.79
N GLU A 394 16.93 -3.78 -14.70
CA GLU A 394 16.59 -2.38 -14.52
C GLU A 394 17.84 -1.58 -14.20
N ARG A 395 17.99 -0.40 -14.81
CA ARG A 395 19.06 0.55 -14.57
C ARG A 395 18.47 1.82 -14.00
N LEU A 396 19.10 2.32 -12.94
CA LEU A 396 18.83 3.61 -12.32
C LEU A 396 20.01 4.53 -12.57
N SER A 397 19.73 5.79 -12.89
CA SER A 397 20.68 6.90 -12.83
C SER A 397 20.02 8.02 -12.02
N ILE A 398 20.75 8.57 -11.05
CA ILE A 398 20.33 9.72 -10.26
C ILE A 398 21.46 10.74 -10.20
N ASP A 399 21.11 12.01 -10.43
CA ASP A 399 21.98 13.17 -10.26
C ASP A 399 21.32 14.08 -9.23
N ALA A 400 22.06 14.54 -8.21
CA ALA A 400 21.54 15.35 -7.11
C ALA A 400 22.47 16.51 -6.77
N THR A 401 21.88 17.66 -6.46
CA THR A 401 22.58 18.87 -6.06
C THR A 401 21.89 19.53 -4.88
N ASP A 402 22.64 20.23 -4.03
CA ASP A 402 22.12 21.05 -2.94
C ASP A 402 22.78 22.43 -3.00
N ARG A 403 21.98 23.46 -3.22
CA ARG A 403 22.41 24.85 -3.14
C ARG A 403 22.07 25.40 -1.76
N PHE A 404 23.11 25.57 -0.94
CA PHE A 404 22.99 26.08 0.43
C PHE A 404 23.22 27.59 0.46
N ASN A 405 22.40 28.30 1.27
CA ASN A 405 22.48 29.74 1.49
C ASN A 405 22.64 30.07 2.98
N ALA A 406 23.87 30.24 3.44
CA ALA A 406 24.17 30.61 4.82
C ALA A 406 23.59 31.98 5.24
N ALA A 407 23.32 32.89 4.29
CA ALA A 407 22.72 34.20 4.55
C ALA A 407 21.20 34.19 4.56
N ALA A 408 20.56 33.03 4.32
CA ALA A 408 19.11 32.88 4.50
C ALA A 408 18.71 33.00 5.97
N PRO A 409 17.49 33.47 6.29
CA PRO A 409 16.99 33.45 7.66
C PRO A 409 17.00 32.01 8.21
N GLY A 410 17.75 31.78 9.31
CA GLY A 410 17.99 30.44 9.87
C GLY A 410 19.14 29.65 9.24
N GLY A 411 19.78 30.15 8.19
CA GLY A 411 20.85 29.46 7.46
C GLY A 411 22.17 29.31 8.24
N ALA A 412 22.40 30.13 9.26
CA ALA A 412 23.64 30.09 10.07
C ALA A 412 23.92 28.73 10.75
N PHE A 413 22.89 27.91 10.93
CA PHE A 413 22.97 26.57 11.54
C PHE A 413 22.80 25.43 10.52
N GLY A 414 22.79 25.76 9.24
CA GLY A 414 22.63 24.81 8.16
C GLY A 414 23.94 24.45 7.50
N SER A 415 23.84 23.55 6.54
CA SER A 415 24.96 23.14 5.66
C SER A 415 24.43 22.72 4.30
N GLY A 416 25.32 22.61 3.28
CA GLY A 416 24.99 22.11 1.96
C GLY A 416 25.69 20.79 1.67
N ALA A 417 25.04 19.92 0.90
CA ALA A 417 25.63 18.70 0.41
C ALA A 417 26.38 18.94 -0.90
N PRO A 418 27.61 18.42 -1.08
CA PRO A 418 28.27 18.42 -2.38
C PRO A 418 27.43 17.68 -3.43
N ALA A 419 27.44 18.18 -4.68
CA ALA A 419 26.76 17.50 -5.79
C ALA A 419 27.24 16.05 -5.94
N GLY A 420 26.31 15.14 -6.23
CA GLY A 420 26.61 13.73 -6.40
C GLY A 420 25.79 13.07 -7.47
N SER A 421 26.28 11.94 -7.97
CA SER A 421 25.57 11.10 -8.92
C SER A 421 25.82 9.63 -8.67
N GLN A 422 24.84 8.78 -8.98
CA GLN A 422 24.96 7.34 -8.89
C GLN A 422 24.30 6.65 -10.08
N LYS A 423 24.89 5.54 -10.50
CA LYS A 423 24.29 4.61 -11.46
C LYS A 423 24.28 3.22 -10.86
N GLU A 424 23.09 2.62 -10.82
CA GLU A 424 22.89 1.29 -10.24
C GLU A 424 22.12 0.38 -11.19
N ALA A 425 22.22 -0.93 -10.94
CA ALA A 425 21.47 -1.93 -11.68
C ALA A 425 20.80 -2.92 -10.73
N GLY A 426 19.49 -3.13 -10.94
CA GLY A 426 18.69 -4.15 -10.30
C GLY A 426 18.41 -5.31 -11.26
N ARG A 427 18.43 -6.55 -10.73
CA ARG A 427 18.05 -7.75 -11.48
C ARG A 427 17.03 -8.54 -10.67
N ALA A 428 15.95 -8.93 -11.33
CA ALA A 428 14.97 -9.84 -10.77
C ALA A 428 14.81 -11.05 -11.67
N TYR A 429 14.55 -12.19 -11.06
CA TYR A 429 14.12 -13.40 -11.73
C TYR A 429 13.03 -14.07 -10.92
N GLU A 430 12.19 -14.83 -11.59
CA GLU A 430 11.15 -15.66 -10.98
C GLU A 430 11.04 -16.97 -11.74
N PHE A 431 10.87 -18.06 -10.99
CA PHE A 431 10.49 -19.36 -11.50
C PHE A 431 9.37 -19.91 -10.63
N GLY A 432 8.28 -20.33 -11.25
CA GLY A 432 7.11 -20.88 -10.59
C GLY A 432 6.59 -22.11 -11.29
N VAL A 433 5.99 -23.01 -10.51
CA VAL A 433 5.26 -24.18 -11.03
C VAL A 433 3.89 -24.23 -10.36
N ARG A 434 2.90 -24.70 -11.11
CA ARG A 434 1.55 -24.96 -10.61
C ARG A 434 1.10 -26.34 -11.06
N TYR A 435 0.57 -27.09 -10.10
CA TYR A 435 -0.02 -28.39 -10.34
C TYR A 435 -1.50 -28.38 -9.95
N GLN A 436 -2.38 -28.71 -10.90
CA GLN A 436 -3.82 -28.80 -10.70
C GLN A 436 -4.16 -30.19 -10.17
N LEU A 437 -4.42 -30.29 -8.85
CA LEU A 437 -4.80 -31.53 -8.18
C LEU A 437 -6.20 -32.00 -8.59
N ALA A 438 -7.14 -31.05 -8.67
CA ALA A 438 -8.51 -31.24 -9.10
C ALA A 438 -9.00 -29.97 -9.83
N ALA A 439 -10.17 -29.99 -10.43
CA ALA A 439 -10.70 -28.87 -11.24
C ALA A 439 -10.64 -27.51 -10.55
N GLN A 440 -10.71 -27.48 -9.22
CA GLN A 440 -10.75 -26.24 -8.42
C GLN A 440 -9.68 -26.21 -7.32
N THR A 441 -8.72 -27.13 -7.34
CA THR A 441 -7.68 -27.27 -6.31
C THR A 441 -6.30 -27.33 -6.93
N SER A 442 -5.40 -26.45 -6.52
CA SER A 442 -4.04 -26.40 -7.04
C SER A 442 -2.99 -26.26 -5.95
N LEU A 443 -1.82 -26.80 -6.22
CA LEU A 443 -0.57 -26.55 -5.52
C LEU A 443 0.32 -25.67 -6.38
N SER A 444 1.13 -24.82 -5.74
CA SER A 444 2.13 -24.01 -6.42
C SER A 444 3.41 -23.96 -5.63
N ALA A 445 4.53 -23.81 -6.31
CA ALA A 445 5.81 -23.46 -5.71
C ALA A 445 6.45 -22.35 -6.54
N LYS A 446 7.08 -21.39 -5.87
CA LYS A 446 7.69 -20.24 -6.50
C LYS A 446 9.01 -19.89 -5.82
N THR A 447 10.02 -19.54 -6.62
CA THR A 447 11.27 -18.96 -6.16
C THR A 447 11.59 -17.73 -7.01
N GLY A 448 12.18 -16.70 -6.40
CA GLY A 448 12.55 -15.51 -7.13
C GLY A 448 13.44 -14.57 -6.36
N SER A 449 13.93 -13.56 -7.07
CA SER A 449 14.67 -12.44 -6.51
C SER A 449 13.99 -11.12 -6.85
N SER A 450 14.17 -10.14 -5.97
CA SER A 450 13.74 -8.77 -6.17
C SER A 450 14.80 -7.81 -5.64
N PHE A 451 14.63 -6.54 -5.92
CA PHE A 451 15.54 -5.48 -5.51
C PHE A 451 14.76 -4.20 -5.17
N ARG A 452 15.44 -3.29 -4.47
CA ARG A 452 14.98 -1.93 -4.21
C ARG A 452 16.17 -0.98 -4.28
N PHE A 453 15.98 0.18 -4.92
CA PHE A 453 16.92 1.29 -4.88
C PHE A 453 16.59 2.24 -3.73
N ALA A 454 17.60 2.98 -3.25
CA ALA A 454 17.39 4.07 -2.31
C ALA A 454 16.67 5.23 -3.00
N ASN A 455 15.78 5.90 -2.27
CA ASN A 455 15.11 7.11 -2.73
C ASN A 455 15.87 8.37 -2.31
N VAL A 456 15.42 9.55 -2.74
CA VAL A 456 16.10 10.83 -2.49
C VAL A 456 16.27 11.11 -1.00
N ASP A 457 15.24 10.89 -0.17
CA ASP A 457 15.32 11.15 1.27
C ASP A 457 16.20 10.13 2.00
N GLU A 458 16.39 8.93 1.44
CA GLU A 458 17.31 7.92 2.00
C GLU A 458 18.76 8.20 1.64
N ILE A 459 19.04 8.96 0.59
CA ILE A 459 20.40 9.36 0.22
C ILE A 459 20.77 10.76 0.72
N TYR A 460 19.81 11.67 0.96
CA TYR A 460 20.06 13.00 1.47
C TYR A 460 19.89 13.04 2.99
N GLU A 461 21.00 13.24 3.70
CA GLU A 461 21.03 13.17 5.15
C GLU A 461 21.98 14.18 5.78
N SER A 462 21.84 14.42 7.10
CA SER A 462 22.76 15.22 7.91
C SER A 462 23.53 14.41 8.97
N SER A 463 23.24 13.15 9.13
CA SER A 463 23.95 12.23 10.03
C SER A 463 25.02 11.44 9.27
N PRO A 464 26.08 10.95 9.94
CA PRO A 464 26.40 11.11 11.36
C PRO A 464 27.16 12.42 11.68
N THR A 465 27.47 13.24 10.68
CA THR A 465 28.36 14.41 10.81
C THR A 465 27.62 15.70 11.18
N PHE A 466 26.28 15.68 11.18
CA PHE A 466 25.40 16.86 11.28
C PHE A 466 25.63 17.89 10.14
N THR A 467 26.26 17.43 9.04
CA THR A 467 26.46 18.19 7.82
C THR A 467 25.71 17.47 6.70
N ASN A 468 24.95 18.23 5.90
CA ASN A 468 24.20 17.65 4.80
C ASN A 468 25.13 16.98 3.79
N GLN A 469 24.76 15.79 3.34
CA GLN A 469 25.51 14.98 2.38
C GLN A 469 24.56 14.11 1.54
N PHE A 470 25.07 13.64 0.39
CA PHE A 470 24.41 12.57 -0.36
C PHE A 470 25.12 11.25 -0.07
N GLN A 471 24.46 10.39 0.70
CA GLN A 471 24.92 9.04 1.07
C GLN A 471 24.33 8.01 0.11
N PHE A 472 25.05 7.64 -0.94
CA PHE A 472 24.59 6.66 -1.90
C PHE A 472 24.66 5.25 -1.33
N LEU A 473 23.48 4.62 -1.13
CA LEU A 473 23.34 3.29 -0.56
C LEU A 473 23.29 2.20 -1.63
N ARG A 474 23.79 1.01 -1.29
CA ARG A 474 23.70 -0.16 -2.18
C ARG A 474 22.23 -0.57 -2.37
N PRO A 475 21.85 -1.08 -3.57
CA PRO A 475 20.54 -1.65 -3.78
C PRO A 475 20.26 -2.83 -2.83
N GLN A 476 19.12 -2.79 -2.16
CA GLN A 476 18.61 -3.90 -1.37
C GLN A 476 18.28 -5.07 -2.29
N LYS A 477 18.52 -6.31 -1.82
CA LYS A 477 18.24 -7.56 -2.54
C LYS A 477 17.41 -8.49 -1.67
N VAL A 478 16.42 -9.13 -2.28
CA VAL A 478 15.55 -10.10 -1.59
C VAL A 478 15.50 -11.40 -2.40
N ARG A 479 15.62 -12.54 -1.72
CA ARG A 479 15.33 -13.87 -2.27
C ARG A 479 14.11 -14.43 -1.57
N THR A 480 13.15 -14.94 -2.34
CA THR A 480 11.90 -15.48 -1.82
C THR A 480 11.69 -16.89 -2.31
N HIS A 481 11.24 -17.78 -1.42
CA HIS A 481 10.74 -19.11 -1.73
C HIS A 481 9.37 -19.26 -1.10
N GLU A 482 8.42 -19.80 -1.86
CA GLU A 482 7.03 -19.93 -1.43
C GLU A 482 6.43 -21.23 -1.96
N VAL A 483 5.59 -21.87 -1.11
CA VAL A 483 4.72 -22.98 -1.50
C VAL A 483 3.30 -22.58 -1.15
N GLY A 484 2.37 -22.75 -2.09
CA GLY A 484 0.99 -22.35 -1.98
C GLY A 484 0.02 -23.50 -2.26
N PHE A 485 -1.10 -23.46 -1.55
CA PHE A 485 -2.28 -24.29 -1.77
C PHE A 485 -3.48 -23.38 -2.00
N GLU A 486 -4.28 -23.67 -2.99
CA GLU A 486 -5.52 -22.93 -3.24
C GLU A 486 -6.62 -23.90 -3.66
N THR A 487 -7.81 -23.73 -3.06
CA THR A 487 -9.01 -24.43 -3.48
C THR A 487 -10.20 -23.47 -3.53
N ARG A 488 -11.06 -23.67 -4.53
CA ARG A 488 -12.30 -22.91 -4.73
C ARG A 488 -13.42 -23.89 -4.97
N GLY A 489 -14.56 -23.69 -4.33
CA GLY A 489 -15.75 -24.49 -4.50
C GLY A 489 -17.01 -23.64 -4.40
N ALA A 490 -18.19 -24.25 -4.61
CA ALA A 490 -19.46 -23.56 -4.50
C ALA A 490 -19.70 -22.98 -3.08
N ALA A 491 -19.19 -23.64 -2.04
CA ALA A 491 -19.32 -23.22 -0.66
C ALA A 491 -18.26 -22.21 -0.21
N GLY A 492 -17.18 -22.00 -0.96
CA GLY A 492 -16.13 -21.05 -0.56
C GLY A 492 -14.79 -21.25 -1.23
N LYS A 493 -13.83 -20.46 -0.78
CA LYS A 493 -12.44 -20.49 -1.22
C LYS A 493 -11.50 -20.52 -0.03
N VAL A 494 -10.38 -21.21 -0.16
CA VAL A 494 -9.28 -21.24 0.81
C VAL A 494 -7.96 -21.10 0.07
N ARG A 495 -7.08 -20.29 0.60
CA ARG A 495 -5.69 -20.17 0.18
C ARG A 495 -4.79 -20.27 1.40
N ALA A 496 -3.75 -21.06 1.30
CA ALA A 496 -2.69 -21.15 2.29
C ALA A 496 -1.33 -21.01 1.61
N SER A 497 -0.37 -20.35 2.25
CA SER A 497 1.01 -20.29 1.76
C SER A 497 2.01 -20.35 2.91
N LEU A 498 3.15 -20.97 2.62
CA LEU A 498 4.36 -20.96 3.43
C LEU A 498 5.44 -20.24 2.65
N PHE A 499 6.14 -19.31 3.29
CA PHE A 499 7.20 -18.58 2.62
C PHE A 499 8.43 -18.38 3.49
N THR A 500 9.55 -18.17 2.83
CA THR A 500 10.78 -17.64 3.43
C THR A 500 11.37 -16.57 2.51
N MET A 501 11.83 -15.49 3.13
CA MET A 501 12.46 -14.36 2.45
C MET A 501 13.77 -14.04 3.16
N GLU A 502 14.87 -13.94 2.42
CA GLU A 502 16.16 -13.44 2.88
C GLU A 502 16.40 -12.06 2.28
N VAL A 503 16.65 -11.07 3.13
CA VAL A 503 16.89 -9.68 2.74
C VAL A 503 18.33 -9.34 3.06
N ARG A 504 19.03 -8.75 2.09
CA ARG A 504 20.40 -8.25 2.20
C ARG A 504 20.45 -6.79 1.80
N ASP A 505 21.35 -6.05 2.45
CA ASP A 505 21.53 -4.63 2.21
C ASP A 505 20.20 -3.85 2.36
N GLU A 506 19.35 -4.21 3.34
CA GLU A 506 18.08 -3.52 3.59
C GLU A 506 18.37 -2.05 3.89
N ILE A 507 17.74 -1.15 3.13
CA ILE A 507 18.00 0.28 3.23
C ILE A 507 17.26 0.82 4.45
N HIS A 508 18.00 1.43 5.38
CA HIS A 508 17.49 1.99 6.63
C HIS A 508 17.70 3.50 6.66
N LEU A 509 16.62 4.21 6.96
CA LEU A 509 16.62 5.65 7.18
C LEU A 509 16.82 5.95 8.66
N ASP A 510 17.81 6.77 8.99
CA ASP A 510 17.99 7.33 10.33
C ASP A 510 17.10 8.57 10.54
N ALA A 511 15.78 8.38 10.52
CA ALA A 511 14.78 9.45 10.54
C ALA A 511 14.89 10.41 11.74
N PHE A 512 15.54 9.96 12.81
CA PHE A 512 15.65 10.73 14.06
C PHE A 512 17.08 11.19 14.34
N SER A 513 17.94 11.15 13.33
CA SER A 513 19.34 11.59 13.43
C SER A 513 20.03 10.99 14.65
N THR A 514 19.95 9.66 14.78
CA THR A 514 20.56 8.93 15.91
C THR A 514 22.09 9.01 15.89
N GLY A 515 22.66 9.50 14.78
CA GLY A 515 24.09 9.66 14.58
C GLY A 515 24.76 8.46 13.93
N ILE A 516 24.00 7.44 13.52
CA ILE A 516 24.53 6.34 12.69
C ILE A 516 24.45 6.65 11.19
N GLY A 517 23.54 7.54 10.78
CA GLY A 517 23.26 7.87 9.40
C GLY A 517 22.41 6.83 8.67
N ASN A 518 21.98 7.18 7.46
CA ASN A 518 21.29 6.23 6.59
C ASN A 518 22.26 5.13 6.16
N THR A 519 21.83 3.86 6.22
CA THR A 519 22.73 2.73 6.03
C THR A 519 22.03 1.51 5.44
N ASN A 520 22.83 0.56 4.95
CA ASN A 520 22.35 -0.77 4.62
C ASN A 520 22.46 -1.68 5.84
N LEU A 521 21.33 -2.20 6.33
CA LEU A 521 21.28 -3.10 7.47
C LEU A 521 21.91 -4.46 7.16
N PRO A 522 22.42 -5.16 8.19
CA PRO A 522 22.84 -6.55 8.09
C PRO A 522 21.72 -7.47 7.59
N PRO A 523 22.08 -8.67 7.08
CA PRO A 523 21.12 -9.63 6.56
C PRO A 523 20.02 -9.99 7.56
N SER A 524 18.79 -10.08 7.06
CA SER A 524 17.62 -10.45 7.84
C SER A 524 16.77 -11.49 7.08
N ARG A 525 15.96 -12.24 7.83
CA ARG A 525 15.11 -13.29 7.28
C ARG A 525 13.67 -13.17 7.82
N ARG A 526 12.71 -13.36 6.92
CA ARG A 526 11.29 -13.49 7.24
C ARG A 526 10.85 -14.92 6.89
N ARG A 527 10.18 -15.58 7.81
CA ARG A 527 9.50 -16.87 7.58
C ARG A 527 8.07 -16.71 8.03
N GLY A 528 7.15 -17.22 7.24
CA GLY A 528 5.76 -17.01 7.55
C GLY A 528 4.82 -18.03 6.95
N PHE A 529 3.63 -18.00 7.53
CA PHE A 529 2.45 -18.74 7.10
C PHE A 529 1.31 -17.75 6.90
N GLU A 530 0.60 -17.85 5.79
CA GLU A 530 -0.58 -17.06 5.46
C GLU A 530 -1.74 -17.99 5.14
N LEU A 531 -2.91 -17.69 5.68
CA LEU A 531 -4.16 -18.39 5.42
C LEU A 531 -5.27 -17.38 5.17
N ASP A 532 -5.92 -17.45 4.03
CA ASP A 532 -7.14 -16.70 3.71
C ASP A 532 -8.24 -17.69 3.35
N GLY A 533 -9.44 -17.44 3.85
CA GLY A 533 -10.60 -18.26 3.53
C GLY A 533 -11.90 -17.47 3.55
N GLN A 534 -12.84 -17.87 2.73
CA GLN A 534 -14.19 -17.33 2.70
C GLN A 534 -15.18 -18.47 2.44
N TRP A 535 -16.23 -18.56 3.24
CA TRP A 535 -17.22 -19.63 3.20
C TRP A 535 -18.64 -19.09 3.24
N LEU A 536 -19.49 -19.62 2.39
CA LEU A 536 -20.93 -19.45 2.45
C LEU A 536 -21.50 -20.52 3.42
N VAL A 537 -21.62 -20.18 4.71
CA VAL A 537 -22.05 -21.11 5.76
C VAL A 537 -23.57 -21.30 5.79
N ALA A 538 -24.30 -20.34 5.24
CA ALA A 538 -25.73 -20.42 4.97
C ALA A 538 -26.04 -19.57 3.73
N LYS A 539 -27.23 -19.76 3.09
CA LYS A 539 -27.62 -18.97 1.90
C LYS A 539 -27.53 -17.46 2.11
N SER A 540 -27.64 -17.00 3.35
CA SER A 540 -27.60 -15.58 3.71
C SER A 540 -26.37 -15.18 4.51
N VAL A 541 -25.45 -16.10 4.86
CA VAL A 541 -24.32 -15.81 5.75
C VAL A 541 -23.02 -16.25 5.11
N THR A 542 -22.12 -15.29 4.92
CA THR A 542 -20.73 -15.51 4.49
C THR A 542 -19.79 -15.21 5.66
N LEU A 543 -18.88 -16.12 5.93
CA LEU A 543 -17.77 -15.92 6.88
C LEU A 543 -16.46 -15.85 6.12
N GLY A 544 -15.57 -14.98 6.56
CA GLY A 544 -14.20 -14.90 6.08
C GLY A 544 -13.21 -14.89 7.23
N ALA A 545 -12.03 -15.45 7.01
CA ALA A 545 -10.92 -15.39 7.95
C ALA A 545 -9.61 -15.21 7.19
N ALA A 546 -8.74 -14.37 7.74
CA ALA A 546 -7.39 -14.16 7.25
C ALA A 546 -6.44 -14.21 8.44
N TYR A 547 -5.49 -15.14 8.42
CA TYR A 547 -4.49 -15.32 9.47
C TYR A 547 -3.09 -15.25 8.87
N SER A 548 -2.17 -14.60 9.57
CA SER A 548 -0.76 -14.65 9.25
C SER A 548 0.10 -14.81 10.50
N TYR A 549 1.17 -15.59 10.35
CA TYR A 549 2.27 -15.69 11.30
C TYR A 549 3.56 -15.35 10.58
N ILE A 550 4.34 -14.41 11.12
CA ILE A 550 5.59 -13.92 10.53
C ILE A 550 6.66 -13.86 11.61
N ASP A 551 7.76 -14.61 11.44
CA ASP A 551 8.98 -14.50 12.23
C ASP A 551 10.05 -13.77 11.41
N ALA A 552 10.23 -12.46 11.70
CA ALA A 552 11.19 -11.58 11.04
C ALA A 552 12.36 -11.31 11.98
N LYS A 553 13.59 -11.69 11.59
CA LYS A 553 14.80 -11.58 12.43
C LYS A 553 16.02 -11.19 11.62
N PHE A 554 16.90 -10.42 12.25
CA PHE A 554 18.27 -10.24 11.79
C PHE A 554 19.05 -11.56 11.97
N LEU A 555 19.89 -11.90 10.99
CA LEU A 555 20.67 -13.14 11.00
C LEU A 555 22.00 -12.94 11.70
N GLU A 556 22.63 -11.79 11.49
CA GLU A 556 23.95 -11.43 11.98
C GLU A 556 24.10 -9.91 12.07
N GLY A 557 25.26 -9.45 12.50
CA GLY A 557 25.70 -8.06 12.44
C GLY A 557 25.36 -7.22 13.66
N MET A 558 25.83 -5.98 13.59
CA MET A 558 25.65 -4.95 14.61
C MET A 558 25.23 -3.65 13.94
N LEU A 559 24.45 -2.82 14.63
CA LEU A 559 24.39 -1.39 14.36
C LEU A 559 25.54 -0.71 15.13
N PRO A 560 26.29 0.18 14.50
CA PRO A 560 27.32 0.95 15.18
C PRO A 560 26.72 1.84 16.25
N GLY A 561 27.52 2.18 17.27
CA GLY A 561 27.14 3.20 18.25
C GLY A 561 26.92 4.55 17.56
N SER A 562 25.92 5.29 18.02
CA SER A 562 25.61 6.62 17.51
C SER A 562 26.41 7.71 18.20
N ALA A 563 26.34 8.94 17.71
CA ALA A 563 26.91 10.12 18.37
C ALA A 563 26.35 10.33 19.80
N PHE A 564 25.15 9.80 20.07
CA PHE A 564 24.48 9.89 21.39
C PHE A 564 24.63 8.63 22.22
N SER A 565 24.94 7.48 21.58
CA SER A 565 25.18 6.20 22.24
C SER A 565 26.45 5.58 21.68
N GLN A 566 27.47 5.47 22.52
CA GLN A 566 28.77 4.84 22.17
C GLN A 566 28.69 3.31 22.03
N LEU A 567 27.55 2.71 22.35
CA LEU A 567 27.38 1.27 22.40
C LEU A 567 26.89 0.70 21.06
N ASN A 568 27.66 -0.23 20.52
CA ASN A 568 27.20 -1.04 19.40
C ASN A 568 26.05 -1.96 19.81
N VAL A 569 25.02 -2.06 18.96
CA VAL A 569 23.84 -2.89 19.21
C VAL A 569 23.93 -4.17 18.40
N GLN A 570 23.98 -5.32 19.09
CA GLN A 570 23.95 -6.65 18.46
C GLN A 570 22.57 -6.92 17.86
N LEU A 571 22.53 -7.27 16.58
CA LEU A 571 21.30 -7.57 15.85
C LEU A 571 21.04 -9.06 15.68
N ALA A 572 22.09 -9.92 15.72
CA ALA A 572 21.94 -11.37 15.51
C ALA A 572 20.82 -11.97 16.37
N GLY A 573 19.81 -12.56 15.71
CA GLY A 573 18.65 -13.18 16.36
C GLY A 573 17.58 -12.19 16.86
N ARG A 574 17.81 -10.88 16.80
CA ARG A 574 16.81 -9.86 17.19
C ARG A 574 15.67 -9.77 16.18
N SER A 575 14.48 -9.48 16.68
CA SER A 575 13.31 -9.30 15.82
C SER A 575 13.34 -7.95 15.10
N VAL A 576 12.90 -7.92 13.85
CA VAL A 576 12.69 -6.67 13.10
C VAL A 576 11.59 -5.88 13.78
N PRO A 577 11.80 -4.59 14.10
CA PRO A 577 10.77 -3.72 14.69
C PRO A 577 9.51 -3.58 13.80
N LEU A 578 8.39 -3.22 14.42
CA LEU A 578 7.10 -2.98 13.77
C LEU A 578 6.51 -4.19 13.01
N VAL A 579 6.97 -5.40 13.32
CA VAL A 579 6.46 -6.65 12.75
C VAL A 579 5.74 -7.45 13.82
N PRO A 580 4.39 -7.50 13.80
CA PRO A 580 3.64 -8.39 14.69
C PRO A 580 3.81 -9.84 14.24
N ARG A 581 4.09 -10.75 15.19
CA ARG A 581 4.24 -12.19 14.86
C ARG A 581 2.96 -12.84 14.37
N SER A 582 1.81 -12.40 14.88
CA SER A 582 0.51 -12.95 14.52
C SER A 582 -0.49 -11.85 14.24
N LYS A 583 -1.32 -12.09 13.24
CA LYS A 583 -2.45 -11.23 12.88
C LYS A 583 -3.62 -12.11 12.47
N LEU A 584 -4.83 -11.78 12.95
CA LEU A 584 -6.06 -12.45 12.60
C LEU A 584 -7.12 -11.43 12.24
N SER A 585 -7.75 -11.59 11.09
CA SER A 585 -8.97 -10.87 10.72
C SER A 585 -10.09 -11.88 10.51
N VAL A 586 -11.22 -11.66 11.14
CA VAL A 586 -12.45 -12.45 10.94
C VAL A 586 -13.53 -11.51 10.49
N ASN A 587 -14.21 -11.84 9.40
CA ASN A 587 -15.33 -11.07 8.90
C ASN A 587 -16.56 -11.95 8.72
N ALA A 588 -17.73 -11.36 8.95
CA ALA A 588 -19.02 -11.98 8.74
C ALA A 588 -19.94 -11.01 7.98
N ALA A 589 -20.65 -11.50 6.99
CA ALA A 589 -21.66 -10.74 6.27
C ALA A 589 -22.97 -11.54 6.26
N TRP A 590 -24.03 -10.93 6.79
CA TRP A 590 -25.36 -11.48 6.84
C TRP A 590 -26.33 -10.68 5.98
N ALA A 591 -26.85 -11.29 4.91
CA ALA A 591 -27.96 -10.77 4.14
C ALA A 591 -29.26 -11.03 4.93
N ILE A 592 -29.71 -10.05 5.71
CA ILE A 592 -30.91 -10.12 6.54
C ILE A 592 -32.15 -10.36 5.65
N ASN A 593 -32.18 -9.67 4.52
CA ASN A 593 -33.13 -9.84 3.43
C ASN A 593 -32.54 -9.32 2.11
N ALA A 594 -33.34 -9.25 1.04
CA ALA A 594 -32.88 -8.79 -0.28
C ALA A 594 -32.31 -7.36 -0.27
N ASN A 595 -32.72 -6.52 0.68
CA ASN A 595 -32.39 -5.10 0.73
C ASN A 595 -31.39 -4.76 1.84
N ALA A 596 -31.28 -5.58 2.91
CA ALA A 596 -30.50 -5.28 4.10
C ALA A 596 -29.38 -6.29 4.31
N ARG A 597 -28.17 -5.79 4.56
CA ARG A 597 -26.97 -6.57 4.88
C ARG A 597 -26.28 -5.99 6.12
N LEU A 598 -25.99 -6.85 7.08
CA LEU A 598 -25.14 -6.55 8.23
C LEU A 598 -23.76 -7.18 8.01
N SER A 599 -22.71 -6.41 8.22
CA SER A 599 -21.33 -6.87 8.15
C SER A 599 -20.59 -6.56 9.44
N ALA A 600 -19.77 -7.48 9.90
CA ALA A 600 -18.90 -7.33 11.06
C ALA A 600 -17.48 -7.75 10.69
N VAL A 601 -16.49 -7.05 11.24
CA VAL A 601 -15.05 -7.37 11.08
C VAL A 601 -14.39 -7.27 12.45
N ALA A 602 -13.63 -8.29 12.84
CA ALA A 602 -12.77 -8.28 14.01
C ALA A 602 -11.31 -8.41 13.56
N ASN A 603 -10.49 -7.44 13.88
CA ASN A 603 -9.04 -7.42 13.59
C ASN A 603 -8.25 -7.55 14.89
N HIS A 604 -7.44 -8.59 14.99
CA HIS A 604 -6.47 -8.80 16.07
C HIS A 604 -5.05 -8.68 15.52
N VAL A 605 -4.23 -7.85 16.17
CA VAL A 605 -2.80 -7.69 15.86
C VAL A 605 -2.00 -8.00 17.12
N GLY A 606 -1.04 -8.90 17.02
CA GLY A 606 -0.14 -9.28 18.11
C GLY A 606 0.82 -8.16 18.53
N ALA A 607 1.43 -8.30 19.70
CA ALA A 607 2.43 -7.34 20.17
C ALA A 607 3.65 -7.30 19.26
N GLN A 608 4.26 -6.11 19.11
CA GLN A 608 5.41 -5.88 18.24
C GLN A 608 6.42 -4.91 18.88
N PHE A 609 7.70 -5.01 18.52
CA PHE A 609 8.71 -4.05 18.94
C PHE A 609 8.47 -2.69 18.32
N MET A 610 8.88 -1.63 19.01
CA MET A 610 8.72 -0.25 18.55
C MET A 610 9.76 0.08 17.48
N ASP A 611 9.50 1.11 16.71
CA ASP A 611 10.49 1.70 15.82
C ASP A 611 11.70 2.21 16.61
N ASN A 612 12.89 2.17 16.02
CA ASN A 612 14.17 2.49 16.66
C ASN A 612 14.53 1.58 17.87
N ASP A 613 13.97 0.37 17.94
CA ASP A 613 14.36 -0.65 18.92
C ASP A 613 14.87 -1.94 18.25
N GLU A 614 15.79 -1.80 17.29
CA GLU A 614 16.38 -2.89 16.50
C GLU A 614 17.07 -3.92 17.41
N GLY A 615 17.66 -3.47 18.50
CA GLY A 615 18.26 -4.33 19.54
C GLY A 615 17.24 -5.04 20.42
N ASN A 616 15.97 -4.70 20.36
CA ASN A 616 14.90 -5.21 21.22
C ASN A 616 15.20 -5.02 22.73
N THR A 617 15.77 -3.88 23.08
CA THR A 617 16.31 -3.60 24.43
C THR A 617 15.43 -2.70 25.29
N LEU A 618 14.39 -2.09 24.74
CA LEU A 618 13.50 -1.18 25.49
C LEU A 618 12.71 -1.91 26.60
N GLY A 619 12.51 -3.24 26.47
CA GLY A 619 11.74 -4.03 27.44
C GLY A 619 10.22 -3.89 27.32
N VAL A 620 9.73 -2.93 26.53
CA VAL A 620 8.31 -2.66 26.28
C VAL A 620 8.03 -2.81 24.79
N LYS A 621 6.82 -3.26 24.46
CA LYS A 621 6.34 -3.42 23.07
C LYS A 621 5.09 -2.58 22.84
N ILE A 622 4.77 -2.32 21.59
CA ILE A 622 3.41 -1.94 21.19
C ILE A 622 2.49 -3.09 21.60
N PRO A 623 1.49 -2.87 22.47
CA PRO A 623 0.62 -3.94 22.97
C PRO A 623 -0.22 -4.57 21.85
N ALA A 624 -0.57 -5.84 22.01
CA ALA A 624 -1.58 -6.47 21.17
C ALA A 624 -2.94 -5.79 21.35
N TYR A 625 -3.71 -5.73 20.27
CA TYR A 625 -5.04 -5.14 20.30
C TYR A 625 -6.02 -5.91 19.43
N THR A 626 -7.30 -5.77 19.76
CA THR A 626 -8.43 -6.27 18.96
C THR A 626 -9.42 -5.14 18.78
N VAL A 627 -9.82 -4.90 17.54
CA VAL A 627 -10.83 -3.90 17.16
C VAL A 627 -11.93 -4.58 16.38
N VAL A 628 -13.18 -4.24 16.68
CA VAL A 628 -14.37 -4.78 16.00
C VAL A 628 -15.16 -3.63 15.37
N ASP A 629 -15.49 -3.79 14.10
CA ASP A 629 -16.28 -2.84 13.32
C ASP A 629 -17.57 -3.49 12.83
N LEU A 630 -18.65 -2.71 12.79
CA LEU A 630 -19.96 -3.12 12.28
C LEU A 630 -20.42 -2.16 11.20
N LYS A 631 -21.13 -2.68 10.18
CA LYS A 631 -21.81 -1.88 9.15
C LYS A 631 -23.15 -2.51 8.79
N LEU A 632 -24.19 -1.70 8.80
CA LEU A 632 -25.50 -2.01 8.22
C LEU A 632 -25.65 -1.26 6.91
N LEU A 633 -26.02 -1.97 5.84
CA LEU A 633 -26.29 -1.40 4.52
C LEU A 633 -27.71 -1.78 4.11
N TYR A 634 -28.51 -0.77 3.74
CA TYR A 634 -29.87 -0.95 3.23
C TYR A 634 -29.98 -0.35 1.83
N ARG A 635 -30.56 -1.11 0.89
CA ARG A 635 -30.81 -0.67 -0.50
C ARG A 635 -32.26 -0.87 -0.85
N ASN A 636 -32.88 0.18 -1.36
CA ASN A 636 -34.25 0.10 -1.85
C ASN A 636 -34.43 1.00 -3.08
N GLY A 637 -34.65 0.39 -4.23
CA GLY A 637 -34.70 1.10 -5.51
C GLY A 637 -33.43 1.93 -5.74
N PRO A 638 -33.53 3.25 -5.95
CA PRO A 638 -32.37 4.12 -6.15
C PRO A 638 -31.63 4.49 -4.87
N TRP A 639 -32.20 4.23 -3.69
CA TRP A 639 -31.65 4.62 -2.40
C TRP A 639 -30.66 3.61 -1.84
N THR A 640 -29.58 4.13 -1.30
CA THR A 640 -28.61 3.38 -0.47
C THR A 640 -28.44 4.11 0.85
N ILE A 641 -28.71 3.44 1.96
CA ILE A 641 -28.52 3.99 3.32
C ILE A 641 -27.55 3.06 4.06
N GLY A 642 -26.52 3.63 4.65
CA GLY A 642 -25.51 2.89 5.40
C GLY A 642 -25.28 3.50 6.77
N GLY A 643 -25.02 2.66 7.78
CA GLY A 643 -24.55 3.06 9.09
C GLY A 643 -23.39 2.17 9.50
N ALA A 644 -22.31 2.77 10.03
CA ALA A 644 -21.15 2.03 10.51
C ALA A 644 -20.75 2.49 11.92
N VAL A 645 -20.34 1.53 12.74
CA VAL A 645 -19.70 1.77 14.04
C VAL A 645 -18.33 1.12 13.99
N ASN A 646 -17.28 1.93 14.06
CA ASN A 646 -15.91 1.45 14.13
C ASN A 646 -15.43 1.44 15.58
N ASN A 647 -14.55 0.48 15.88
CA ASN A 647 -14.06 0.23 17.24
C ASN A 647 -15.22 0.11 18.25
N LEU A 648 -16.12 -0.82 17.99
CA LEU A 648 -17.40 -1.01 18.70
C LEU A 648 -17.24 -1.04 20.23
N PHE A 649 -16.16 -1.64 20.72
CA PHE A 649 -15.89 -1.80 22.16
C PHE A 649 -15.08 -0.64 22.76
N GLY A 650 -14.76 0.40 22.00
CA GLY A 650 -14.06 1.58 22.49
C GLY A 650 -12.63 1.30 22.95
N LYS A 651 -11.93 0.36 22.32
CA LYS A 651 -10.55 0.03 22.65
C LYS A 651 -9.65 1.25 22.48
N SER A 652 -8.98 1.68 23.55
CA SER A 652 -7.86 2.63 23.46
C SER A 652 -6.63 1.89 22.99
N TYR A 653 -6.01 2.30 21.89
CA TYR A 653 -4.85 1.64 21.29
C TYR A 653 -4.04 2.57 20.39
N TYR A 654 -2.86 2.12 20.05
CA TYR A 654 -1.99 2.66 18.99
C TYR A 654 -1.34 1.48 18.27
N ASN A 655 -1.03 1.65 16.99
CA ASN A 655 -0.37 0.64 16.17
C ASN A 655 1.01 1.07 15.66
N TYR A 656 1.44 2.26 16.06
CA TYR A 656 2.78 2.77 15.84
C TYR A 656 3.30 3.44 17.12
N ALA A 657 4.56 3.18 17.41
CA ALA A 657 5.32 3.83 18.48
C ALA A 657 6.81 3.83 18.12
N VAL A 658 7.53 4.84 18.60
CA VAL A 658 8.96 5.02 18.33
C VAL A 658 9.70 5.26 19.63
N ARG A 659 10.83 4.52 19.82
CA ARG A 659 11.74 4.69 20.93
C ARG A 659 12.51 5.98 20.80
N SER A 660 12.69 6.72 21.90
CA SER A 660 13.61 7.85 21.97
C SER A 660 15.07 7.36 21.92
N GLN A 661 15.87 8.03 21.13
CA GLN A 661 17.33 7.80 21.10
C GLN A 661 18.07 8.63 22.14
N PHE A 662 17.40 9.65 22.73
CA PHE A 662 18.02 10.56 23.69
C PHE A 662 17.75 10.20 25.16
N VAL A 663 16.65 9.46 25.43
CA VAL A 663 16.24 9.09 26.79
C VAL A 663 15.88 7.61 26.82
N ALA A 664 16.56 6.85 27.65
CA ALA A 664 16.60 5.37 27.60
C ALA A 664 15.22 4.70 27.73
N ASP A 665 14.33 5.20 28.58
CA ASP A 665 13.00 4.62 28.85
C ASP A 665 11.84 5.43 28.24
N ARG A 666 12.15 6.44 27.40
CA ARG A 666 11.14 7.26 26.73
C ARG A 666 10.78 6.68 25.38
N TYR A 667 9.49 6.68 25.08
CA TYR A 667 8.96 6.38 23.76
C TYR A 667 7.73 7.23 23.47
N ASN A 668 7.45 7.42 22.19
CA ASN A 668 6.35 8.20 21.69
C ASN A 668 5.33 7.28 21.00
N VAL A 669 4.04 7.47 21.30
CA VAL A 669 2.94 6.67 20.77
C VAL A 669 1.97 7.57 19.98
N TYR A 670 1.25 6.96 19.04
CA TYR A 670 0.30 7.67 18.17
C TYR A 670 -1.11 7.11 18.40
N PRO A 671 -1.92 7.72 19.31
CA PRO A 671 -3.24 7.22 19.66
C PRO A 671 -4.20 7.25 18.47
N LEU A 672 -4.94 6.15 18.30
CA LEU A 672 -5.95 5.98 17.26
C LEU A 672 -7.38 6.14 17.79
N PRO A 673 -8.36 6.40 16.89
CA PRO A 673 -9.73 6.66 17.28
C PRO A 673 -10.36 5.53 18.08
N GLU A 674 -11.01 5.90 19.19
CA GLU A 674 -11.89 5.03 19.94
C GLU A 674 -13.23 4.85 19.20
N ARG A 675 -14.27 4.32 19.85
CA ARG A 675 -15.56 4.07 19.21
C ARG A 675 -16.09 5.33 18.50
N ASN A 676 -16.44 5.18 17.24
CA ASN A 676 -16.96 6.24 16.40
C ASN A 676 -17.96 5.70 15.39
N ALA A 677 -18.89 6.54 14.96
CA ALA A 677 -19.97 6.13 14.07
C ALA A 677 -20.07 7.05 12.85
N THR A 678 -20.57 6.51 11.75
CA THR A 678 -20.87 7.24 10.52
C THR A 678 -22.20 6.76 9.94
N ILE A 679 -22.90 7.67 9.26
CA ILE A 679 -24.07 7.37 8.43
C ILE A 679 -23.84 7.90 7.02
N ASN A 680 -24.27 7.17 6.01
CA ASN A 680 -24.24 7.62 4.62
C ASN A 680 -25.60 7.39 3.94
N VAL A 681 -25.94 8.30 3.04
CA VAL A 681 -27.15 8.23 2.22
C VAL A 681 -26.76 8.53 0.78
N GLY A 682 -27.12 7.64 -0.13
CA GLY A 682 -26.88 7.76 -1.56
C GLY A 682 -28.15 7.62 -2.38
N TYR A 683 -28.19 8.33 -3.51
CA TYR A 683 -29.27 8.23 -4.49
C TYR A 683 -28.69 8.02 -5.89
N ALA A 684 -29.19 7.01 -6.61
CA ALA A 684 -28.78 6.71 -7.98
C ALA A 684 -29.87 7.19 -8.96
N PHE A 685 -29.55 8.19 -9.76
CA PHE A 685 -30.35 8.63 -10.90
C PHE A 685 -30.11 7.66 -12.07
N ARG A 686 -31.16 7.20 -12.72
CA ARG A 686 -31.16 6.28 -13.87
C ARG A 686 -31.65 6.98 -15.12
#